data_4f560a643435822e618b13cc0b578aab
#
_entry.id   4f560a643435822e618b13cc0b578aab
#
_cell.length_a   1.000
_cell.length_b   1.000
_cell.length_c   1.000
_cell.angle_alpha   90.00
_cell.angle_beta   90.00
_cell.angle_gamma   90.00
#
_symmetry.space_group_name_H-M   'P 1'
#
loop_
_entity.id
_entity.type
_entity.pdbx_description
1 polymer ?
#
loop_
_entity_poly.entity_id
_entity_poly.type
_entity_poly.pdbx_seq_one_letter_code
_entity_poly.pdbx_strand_id
1 'polypeptide(L)'
;MTTCEIVVPLALQYGNEITCNSPWFVTDTEYKPRPASYKPLINGEEAFRAVHEAIAKATRSVDIICWGFQPSMYFIRDGSAPSIGELLMAKAKDKNNPVRVRILGWEAPYNLAGTAGESNLPNKGVIGIKDRAGQTSSDEQYAYDRSWFQECSAMDIEATYWTKASPIFVSRGFDVLQRAEIVYQAKLHSLDPDLSKMTLFSLAAAPTHHQKTVLVDYEIPERAVGFVMGHNMLDEYWDTDQHSAKGRGRDMPPPNKGARGRLPRQDISSRVTGPILAYLHHNFASAWRRQTGEDLFVQRNDTLVARQLRPAPAHDEALLMAQLLRTQAQEDKPKRDIETLYLQTVKNATQFIYIENQYFRWPALADVILETAKKQTKKGRKPGEHGALHLFVVTNANEEGVGPGVANTQRMLERLGREDGMPIVTKLRRIEQAKQRAAELEPAWHERLERKVTELVTALPDALQGTDLGARARDAQRQADEQAPQRKKELEEEIDAIIRSEIKRPPERPGLKIHICSLVAKDSPPGAWMPVYIHSKLMIIDDVFTTHGSANINTRSMQVDSEMNIAHEEMGVTQPMRRRLWNLHTNGKGAQDDPKEAFQSWGKIIKKNKDRLSGEDEEKAGVPDAPIVEFFFDPIELENKD
;
A
#
# COMPACT_ATOMS: atom_id res chain seq x y z
N MET A 1 -13.29 -16.04 -17.98
CA MET A 1 -13.09 -15.68 -16.57
C MET A 1 -12.17 -16.73 -15.98
N THR A 2 -11.14 -16.32 -15.28
CA THR A 2 -10.30 -17.25 -14.51
C THR A 2 -11.06 -17.57 -13.22
N THR A 3 -11.22 -18.83 -12.87
CA THR A 3 -11.90 -19.29 -11.66
C THR A 3 -10.93 -20.09 -10.81
N CYS A 4 -11.10 -20.05 -9.50
CA CYS A 4 -10.38 -20.91 -8.57
C CYS A 4 -11.35 -21.96 -8.04
N GLU A 5 -10.95 -23.23 -8.13
CA GLU A 5 -11.68 -24.33 -7.52
C GLU A 5 -11.39 -24.37 -6.02
N ILE A 6 -12.44 -24.42 -5.21
CA ILE A 6 -12.35 -24.54 -3.75
C ILE A 6 -13.19 -25.71 -3.28
N VAL A 7 -12.67 -26.47 -2.32
CA VAL A 7 -13.39 -27.56 -1.65
C VAL A 7 -13.79 -27.10 -0.27
N VAL A 8 -15.09 -27.09 -0.01
CA VAL A 8 -15.67 -26.67 1.28
C VAL A 8 -16.26 -27.89 1.96
N PRO A 9 -15.86 -28.23 3.19
CA PRO A 9 -16.50 -29.34 3.94
C PRO A 9 -17.91 -28.92 4.36
N LEU A 10 -18.88 -29.82 4.09
CA LEU A 10 -20.28 -29.64 4.44
C LEU A 10 -20.81 -30.87 5.15
N ALA A 11 -21.63 -30.71 6.18
CA ALA A 11 -22.35 -31.78 6.85
C ALA A 11 -23.62 -32.12 6.05
N LEU A 12 -23.51 -33.05 5.11
CA LEU A 12 -24.62 -33.54 4.28
C LEU A 12 -24.95 -34.99 4.58
N GLN A 13 -26.18 -35.39 4.30
CA GLN A 13 -26.63 -36.77 4.53
C GLN A 13 -25.85 -37.79 3.69
N TYR A 14 -25.49 -37.45 2.46
CA TYR A 14 -24.84 -38.35 1.50
C TYR A 14 -23.47 -37.82 1.02
N GLY A 15 -22.96 -36.77 1.63
CA GLY A 15 -21.66 -36.23 1.33
C GLY A 15 -21.25 -35.23 2.39
N ASN A 16 -19.96 -34.93 2.45
CA ASN A 16 -19.35 -34.00 3.43
C ASN A 16 -18.55 -32.89 2.77
N GLU A 17 -18.54 -32.84 1.45
CA GLU A 17 -17.78 -31.85 0.68
C GLU A 17 -18.58 -31.37 -0.53
N ILE A 18 -18.31 -30.12 -0.93
CA ILE A 18 -18.76 -29.54 -2.19
C ILE A 18 -17.60 -28.84 -2.85
N THR A 19 -17.48 -28.95 -4.16
CA THR A 19 -16.51 -28.18 -4.97
C THR A 19 -17.21 -27.04 -5.66
N CYS A 20 -16.70 -25.83 -5.45
CA CYS A 20 -17.19 -24.61 -6.07
C CYS A 20 -16.09 -23.91 -6.85
N ASN A 21 -16.45 -23.24 -7.96
CA ASN A 21 -15.55 -22.37 -8.70
C ASN A 21 -15.86 -20.91 -8.38
N SER A 22 -14.87 -20.19 -7.90
CA SER A 22 -14.99 -18.76 -7.62
C SER A 22 -14.17 -17.92 -8.59
N PRO A 23 -14.76 -16.87 -9.19
CA PRO A 23 -13.99 -15.92 -10.01
C PRO A 23 -13.17 -14.94 -9.17
N TRP A 24 -13.35 -14.91 -7.86
CA TRP A 24 -12.75 -13.95 -6.94
C TRP A 24 -11.44 -14.42 -6.34
N PHE A 25 -11.18 -15.72 -6.27
CA PHE A 25 -9.91 -16.26 -5.81
C PHE A 25 -8.94 -16.48 -6.98
N VAL A 26 -7.66 -16.35 -6.69
CA VAL A 26 -6.60 -16.54 -7.68
C VAL A 26 -6.15 -18.00 -7.66
N THR A 27 -6.04 -18.60 -8.84
CA THR A 27 -5.41 -19.92 -9.04
C THR A 27 -3.88 -19.78 -8.97
N ASP A 28 -3.14 -20.86 -8.97
CA ASP A 28 -1.68 -20.91 -9.09
C ASP A 28 -0.91 -20.02 -8.08
N THR A 29 -1.55 -19.72 -6.94
CA THR A 29 -0.94 -19.01 -5.82
C THR A 29 -0.25 -19.99 -4.87
N GLU A 30 0.68 -19.45 -4.08
CA GLU A 30 1.32 -20.21 -3.00
C GLU A 30 0.30 -20.70 -1.95
N TYR A 31 -0.65 -19.84 -1.59
CA TYR A 31 -1.67 -20.14 -0.60
C TYR A 31 -3.04 -20.25 -1.24
N LYS A 32 -3.64 -21.44 -1.11
CA LYS A 32 -4.99 -21.71 -1.62
C LYS A 32 -6.06 -21.18 -0.65
N PRO A 33 -7.29 -20.91 -1.11
CA PRO A 33 -8.39 -20.57 -0.21
C PRO A 33 -8.57 -21.61 0.90
N ARG A 34 -8.84 -21.12 2.12
CA ARG A 34 -9.07 -21.97 3.32
C ARG A 34 -10.24 -21.45 4.14
N PRO A 35 -10.94 -22.36 4.84
CA PRO A 35 -11.93 -21.95 5.84
C PRO A 35 -11.28 -21.10 6.93
N ALA A 36 -11.98 -20.03 7.34
CA ALA A 36 -11.56 -19.14 8.40
C ALA A 36 -12.76 -18.58 9.17
N SER A 37 -12.61 -18.24 10.44
CA SER A 37 -13.39 -17.15 11.01
C SER A 37 -12.71 -15.84 10.65
N TYR A 38 -13.49 -14.79 10.47
CA TYR A 38 -12.99 -13.50 10.05
C TYR A 38 -13.76 -12.36 10.72
N LYS A 39 -13.01 -11.36 11.19
CA LYS A 39 -13.55 -10.09 11.67
C LYS A 39 -12.70 -8.94 11.12
N PRO A 40 -13.30 -7.97 10.41
CA PRO A 40 -12.61 -6.72 10.07
C PRO A 40 -12.40 -5.90 11.35
N LEU A 41 -11.26 -5.21 11.44
CA LEU A 41 -10.88 -4.33 12.53
C LEU A 41 -10.59 -2.95 11.93
N ILE A 42 -11.48 -2.01 12.15
CA ILE A 42 -11.42 -0.68 11.56
C ILE A 42 -10.79 0.28 12.57
N ASN A 43 -9.76 0.97 12.12
CA ASN A 43 -8.98 1.92 12.89
C ASN A 43 -8.18 1.34 14.07
N GLY A 44 -7.24 2.12 14.56
CA GLY A 44 -6.25 1.65 15.53
C GLY A 44 -6.81 1.23 16.87
N GLU A 45 -7.87 1.90 17.36
CA GLU A 45 -8.49 1.55 18.64
C GLU A 45 -9.00 0.11 18.63
N GLU A 46 -9.71 -0.29 17.59
CA GLU A 46 -10.27 -1.64 17.47
C GLU A 46 -9.17 -2.68 17.16
N ALA A 47 -8.28 -2.37 16.22
CA ALA A 47 -7.23 -3.27 15.79
C ALA A 47 -6.23 -3.57 16.90
N PHE A 48 -5.71 -2.56 17.55
CA PHE A 48 -4.70 -2.74 18.60
C PHE A 48 -5.28 -3.33 19.88
N ARG A 49 -6.54 -3.00 20.23
CA ARG A 49 -7.24 -3.67 21.35
C ARG A 49 -7.34 -5.17 21.11
N ALA A 50 -7.77 -5.60 19.93
CA ALA A 50 -7.91 -7.01 19.61
C ALA A 50 -6.56 -7.76 19.66
N VAL A 51 -5.48 -7.15 19.17
CA VAL A 51 -4.12 -7.71 19.25
C VAL A 51 -3.64 -7.79 20.70
N HIS A 52 -3.82 -6.71 21.48
CA HIS A 52 -3.45 -6.68 22.90
C HIS A 52 -4.12 -7.80 23.69
N GLU A 53 -5.44 -7.94 23.54
CA GLU A 53 -6.23 -8.96 24.25
C GLU A 53 -5.80 -10.39 23.86
N ALA A 54 -5.46 -10.63 22.61
CA ALA A 54 -4.95 -11.92 22.16
C ALA A 54 -3.59 -12.23 22.79
N ILE A 55 -2.66 -11.27 22.79
CA ILE A 55 -1.34 -11.42 23.41
C ILE A 55 -1.46 -11.59 24.92
N ALA A 56 -2.33 -10.83 25.59
CA ALA A 56 -2.57 -10.95 27.03
C ALA A 56 -3.05 -12.36 27.44
N LYS A 57 -3.82 -13.03 26.57
CA LYS A 57 -4.32 -14.40 26.76
C LYS A 57 -3.33 -15.47 26.28
N ALA A 58 -2.23 -15.10 25.62
CA ALA A 58 -1.25 -16.05 25.09
C ALA A 58 -0.66 -16.94 26.19
N THR A 59 -0.47 -18.22 25.88
CA THR A 59 0.05 -19.24 26.80
C THR A 59 1.24 -20.01 26.26
N ARG A 60 1.51 -19.91 24.95
CA ARG A 60 2.58 -20.68 24.31
C ARG A 60 3.52 -19.83 23.47
N SER A 61 2.98 -19.11 22.50
CA SER A 61 3.79 -18.32 21.56
C SER A 61 3.09 -17.06 21.09
N VAL A 62 3.91 -16.05 20.75
CA VAL A 62 3.53 -14.84 20.04
C VAL A 62 4.57 -14.59 18.96
N ASP A 63 4.14 -14.65 17.69
CA ASP A 63 4.99 -14.41 16.52
C ASP A 63 4.50 -13.16 15.79
N ILE A 64 5.38 -12.17 15.61
CA ILE A 64 5.06 -10.88 15.00
C ILE A 64 5.97 -10.65 13.80
N ILE A 65 5.39 -10.30 12.65
CA ILE A 65 6.09 -9.63 11.55
C ILE A 65 5.61 -8.19 11.51
N CYS A 66 6.52 -7.23 11.44
CA CYS A 66 6.18 -5.82 11.38
C CYS A 66 7.14 -5.02 10.48
N TRP A 67 6.59 -3.99 9.85
CA TRP A 67 7.40 -2.96 9.21
C TRP A 67 7.90 -1.97 10.25
N GLY A 68 7.03 -1.55 11.17
CA GLY A 68 7.35 -0.64 12.25
C GLY A 68 6.95 -1.23 13.61
N PHE A 69 7.80 -1.00 14.64
CA PHE A 69 7.56 -1.46 16.00
C PHE A 69 8.09 -0.45 17.02
N GLN A 70 7.22 -0.02 17.93
CA GLN A 70 7.54 0.88 19.02
C GLN A 70 7.14 0.23 20.37
N PRO A 71 8.11 -0.25 21.15
CA PRO A 71 7.83 -0.95 22.43
C PRO A 71 7.02 -0.12 23.44
N SER A 72 7.22 1.20 23.47
CA SER A 72 6.49 2.12 24.37
C SER A 72 5.08 2.44 23.91
N MET A 73 4.62 1.92 22.77
CA MET A 73 3.27 2.16 22.26
C MET A 73 2.23 1.47 23.16
N TYR A 74 1.17 2.18 23.50
CA TYR A 74 0.00 1.63 24.17
C TYR A 74 -1.05 1.20 23.16
N PHE A 75 -1.42 -0.09 23.18
CA PHE A 75 -2.44 -0.65 22.29
C PHE A 75 -3.86 -0.39 22.80
N ILE A 76 -4.02 -0.28 24.10
CA ILE A 76 -5.25 0.16 24.77
C ILE A 76 -4.94 1.49 25.48
N ARG A 77 -5.71 2.52 25.16
CA ARG A 77 -5.44 3.90 25.60
C ARG A 77 -6.54 4.48 26.49
N ASP A 78 -7.01 3.68 27.44
CA ASP A 78 -7.92 4.09 28.52
C ASP A 78 -7.20 4.37 29.85
N GLY A 79 -5.88 4.20 29.86
CA GLY A 79 -5.02 4.40 31.02
C GLY A 79 -4.86 3.15 31.90
N SER A 80 -5.48 2.02 31.57
CA SER A 80 -5.49 0.80 32.39
C SER A 80 -4.47 -0.27 31.96
N ALA A 81 -4.06 -0.25 30.69
CA ALA A 81 -3.22 -1.29 30.09
C ALA A 81 -1.73 -0.91 30.07
N PRO A 82 -0.80 -1.89 30.09
CA PRO A 82 0.62 -1.66 29.87
C PRO A 82 0.91 -1.33 28.40
N SER A 83 2.11 -0.79 28.11
CA SER A 83 2.62 -0.70 26.76
C SER A 83 2.82 -2.09 26.14
N ILE A 84 2.94 -2.17 24.81
CA ILE A 84 3.14 -3.46 24.13
C ILE A 84 4.47 -4.11 24.56
N GLY A 85 5.53 -3.33 24.73
CA GLY A 85 6.81 -3.82 25.22
C GLY A 85 6.72 -4.41 26.63
N GLU A 86 6.01 -3.74 27.55
CA GLU A 86 5.77 -4.24 28.91
C GLU A 86 4.95 -5.53 28.90
N LEU A 87 3.87 -5.60 28.09
CA LEU A 87 3.05 -6.80 27.97
C LEU A 87 3.86 -7.99 27.47
N LEU A 88 4.63 -7.81 26.39
CA LEU A 88 5.46 -8.88 25.83
C LEU A 88 6.55 -9.33 26.80
N MET A 89 7.17 -8.39 27.53
CA MET A 89 8.15 -8.71 28.58
C MET A 89 7.50 -9.49 29.73
N ALA A 90 6.34 -9.07 30.19
CA ALA A 90 5.61 -9.77 31.25
C ALA A 90 5.26 -11.21 30.83
N LYS A 91 4.80 -11.42 29.59
CA LYS A 91 4.49 -12.74 29.05
C LYS A 91 5.74 -13.62 28.92
N ALA A 92 6.85 -13.07 28.44
CA ALA A 92 8.09 -13.84 28.27
C ALA A 92 8.75 -14.21 29.62
N LYS A 93 8.64 -13.34 30.63
CA LYS A 93 9.24 -13.51 31.97
C LYS A 93 8.32 -14.17 32.99
N ASP A 94 7.12 -14.58 32.61
CA ASP A 94 6.21 -15.29 33.52
C ASP A 94 6.85 -16.61 34.00
N LYS A 95 7.09 -16.72 35.29
CA LYS A 95 7.77 -17.88 35.89
C LYS A 95 6.95 -19.16 35.82
N ASN A 96 5.63 -19.03 35.76
CA ASN A 96 4.72 -20.17 35.80
C ASN A 96 4.37 -20.66 34.36
N ASN A 97 4.28 -19.72 33.44
CA ASN A 97 3.86 -20.02 32.05
C ASN A 97 4.57 -19.09 31.05
N PRO A 98 5.89 -19.25 30.83
CA PRO A 98 6.64 -18.38 29.94
C PRO A 98 6.19 -18.55 28.49
N VAL A 99 5.81 -17.44 27.84
CA VAL A 99 5.41 -17.40 26.42
C VAL A 99 6.63 -17.12 25.55
N ARG A 100 6.79 -17.87 24.48
CA ARG A 100 7.83 -17.63 23.49
C ARG A 100 7.43 -16.48 22.56
N VAL A 101 8.05 -15.32 22.73
CA VAL A 101 7.80 -14.12 21.93
C VAL A 101 8.90 -13.95 20.88
N ARG A 102 8.51 -13.89 19.59
CA ARG A 102 9.40 -13.70 18.45
C ARG A 102 8.90 -12.57 17.57
N ILE A 103 9.77 -11.65 17.22
CA ILE A 103 9.45 -10.47 16.41
C ILE A 103 10.45 -10.36 15.25
N LEU A 104 9.95 -10.31 14.02
CA LEU A 104 10.70 -9.97 12.81
C LEU A 104 10.36 -8.55 12.41
N GLY A 105 11.28 -7.61 12.62
CA GLY A 105 11.14 -6.21 12.23
C GLY A 105 11.95 -5.88 10.98
N TRP A 106 11.37 -5.15 10.03
CA TRP A 106 12.16 -4.61 8.92
C TRP A 106 13.13 -3.55 9.43
N GLU A 107 14.37 -3.63 8.98
CA GLU A 107 15.40 -2.65 9.30
C GLU A 107 16.20 -2.31 8.05
N ALA A 108 16.25 -1.04 7.69
CA ALA A 108 17.15 -0.54 6.66
C ALA A 108 18.60 -0.57 7.18
N PRO A 109 19.60 -0.77 6.32
CA PRO A 109 21.00 -0.70 6.73
C PRO A 109 21.26 0.57 7.55
N TYR A 110 21.91 0.40 8.70
CA TYR A 110 22.21 1.48 9.66
C TYR A 110 20.97 2.21 10.21
N ASN A 111 19.79 1.61 10.15
CA ASN A 111 18.51 2.20 10.55
C ASN A 111 18.23 3.56 9.87
N LEU A 112 18.66 3.73 8.62
CA LEU A 112 18.55 4.97 7.85
C LEU A 112 17.12 5.29 7.39
N ALA A 113 16.16 4.41 7.63
CA ALA A 113 14.75 4.65 7.25
C ALA A 113 14.22 5.96 7.86
N GLY A 114 14.61 6.30 9.09
CA GLY A 114 14.24 7.54 9.74
C GLY A 114 14.76 8.83 9.07
N THR A 115 15.81 8.74 8.25
CA THR A 115 16.32 9.91 7.50
C THR A 115 15.56 10.16 6.20
N ALA A 116 14.80 9.17 5.72
CA ALA A 116 14.03 9.22 4.48
C ALA A 116 12.53 9.53 4.70
N GLY A 117 12.10 9.79 5.94
CA GLY A 117 10.71 10.11 6.27
C GLY A 117 10.27 9.57 7.62
N GLU A 118 9.62 8.42 7.67
CA GLU A 118 9.04 7.85 8.87
C GLU A 118 9.99 6.83 9.52
N SER A 119 10.35 7.04 10.80
CA SER A 119 11.14 6.07 11.55
C SER A 119 10.29 4.84 11.87
N ASN A 120 10.65 3.69 11.30
CA ASN A 120 9.94 2.43 11.51
C ASN A 120 10.32 1.71 12.82
N LEU A 121 11.53 1.94 13.33
CA LEU A 121 12.01 1.42 14.61
C LEU A 121 12.49 2.58 15.47
N PRO A 122 11.57 3.40 16.00
CA PRO A 122 11.93 4.58 16.76
C PRO A 122 12.82 4.18 17.95
N ASN A 123 13.92 4.95 18.10
CA ASN A 123 14.84 4.83 19.22
C ASN A 123 15.71 3.55 19.24
N LYS A 124 15.67 2.71 18.19
CA LYS A 124 16.59 1.59 17.99
C LYS A 124 17.91 2.10 17.41
N GLY A 125 19.03 1.88 18.14
CA GLY A 125 20.39 2.24 17.68
C GLY A 125 20.86 3.63 18.13
N VAL A 126 21.93 4.13 17.51
CA VAL A 126 22.70 5.31 17.96
C VAL A 126 22.20 6.61 17.32
N ILE A 127 21.35 6.58 16.31
CA ILE A 127 20.91 7.73 15.54
C ILE A 127 19.85 8.51 16.35
N GLY A 128 20.33 9.41 17.23
CA GLY A 128 19.46 9.88 18.30
C GLY A 128 18.85 11.26 18.13
N ILE A 129 19.42 12.23 17.43
CA ILE A 129 18.99 13.62 17.61
C ILE A 129 18.14 14.13 16.46
N LYS A 130 18.41 13.73 15.23
CA LYS A 130 17.60 14.17 14.06
C LYS A 130 16.28 13.43 13.94
N ASP A 131 16.23 12.15 14.36
CA ASP A 131 15.01 11.34 14.34
C ASP A 131 13.92 11.87 15.28
N ARG A 132 14.29 12.55 16.38
CA ARG A 132 13.34 13.06 17.37
C ARG A 132 12.54 14.27 16.91
N ALA A 133 13.05 15.06 15.99
CA ALA A 133 12.38 16.28 15.52
C ALA A 133 11.05 16.02 14.80
N GLY A 134 10.82 14.79 14.34
CA GLY A 134 9.60 14.35 13.66
C GLY A 134 8.73 13.39 14.44
N GLN A 135 9.19 12.89 15.60
CA GLN A 135 8.53 11.84 16.37
C GLN A 135 7.56 12.38 17.42
N THR A 136 6.57 11.55 17.73
CA THR A 136 5.56 11.80 18.78
C THR A 136 5.96 11.23 20.13
N SER A 137 7.12 10.58 20.23
CA SER A 137 7.62 9.95 21.45
C SER A 137 8.03 10.98 22.51
N SER A 138 7.62 10.78 23.77
CA SER A 138 8.15 11.51 24.93
C SER A 138 9.58 11.07 25.26
N ASP A 139 10.26 11.81 26.16
CA ASP A 139 11.60 11.43 26.60
C ASP A 139 11.61 10.10 27.35
N GLU A 140 10.57 9.80 28.11
CA GLU A 140 10.38 8.53 28.80
C GLU A 140 10.16 7.38 27.82
N GLN A 141 9.33 7.59 26.80
CA GLN A 141 9.14 6.62 25.72
C GLN A 141 10.46 6.33 25.00
N TYR A 142 11.23 7.38 24.70
CA TYR A 142 12.55 7.24 24.07
C TYR A 142 13.51 6.38 24.91
N ALA A 143 13.62 6.68 26.21
CA ALA A 143 14.49 5.93 27.11
C ALA A 143 14.06 4.47 27.23
N TYR A 144 12.74 4.24 27.33
CA TYR A 144 12.17 2.91 27.41
C TYR A 144 12.42 2.09 26.14
N ASP A 145 12.10 2.63 24.95
CA ASP A 145 12.28 1.95 23.66
C ASP A 145 13.74 1.52 23.46
N ARG A 146 14.67 2.43 23.76
CA ARG A 146 16.11 2.16 23.64
C ARG A 146 16.55 1.02 24.55
N SER A 147 16.12 1.04 25.82
CA SER A 147 16.44 -0.02 26.77
C SER A 147 15.82 -1.36 26.35
N TRP A 148 14.57 -1.33 25.86
CA TRP A 148 13.88 -2.53 25.40
C TRP A 148 14.59 -3.17 24.21
N PHE A 149 14.96 -2.39 23.20
CA PHE A 149 15.71 -2.92 22.04
C PHE A 149 17.10 -3.43 22.41
N GLN A 150 17.80 -2.80 23.37
CA GLN A 150 19.09 -3.30 23.86
C GLN A 150 18.94 -4.67 24.52
N GLU A 151 17.88 -4.89 25.30
CA GLU A 151 17.64 -6.17 25.94
C GLU A 151 17.14 -7.26 24.97
N CYS A 152 16.27 -6.90 24.03
CA CYS A 152 15.52 -7.85 23.23
C CYS A 152 16.14 -8.14 21.85
N SER A 153 16.99 -7.25 21.29
CA SER A 153 17.60 -7.50 19.99
C SER A 153 18.62 -8.63 20.05
N ALA A 154 18.52 -9.57 19.12
CA ALA A 154 19.47 -10.66 18.97
C ALA A 154 20.79 -10.11 18.37
N MET A 155 21.89 -10.14 19.13
CA MET A 155 23.22 -9.73 18.68
C MET A 155 24.11 -10.92 18.33
N ASP A 156 23.84 -12.10 18.92
CA ASP A 156 24.53 -13.35 18.63
C ASP A 156 23.50 -14.49 18.63
N ILE A 157 23.25 -15.04 17.45
CA ILE A 157 22.12 -15.92 17.19
C ILE A 157 22.34 -17.32 17.77
N GLU A 158 23.57 -17.82 17.77
CA GLU A 158 23.84 -19.22 18.16
C GLU A 158 23.91 -19.45 19.67
N ALA A 159 24.43 -18.49 20.44
CA ALA A 159 24.75 -18.73 21.86
C ALA A 159 23.63 -18.30 22.85
N THR A 160 22.77 -17.35 22.47
CA THR A 160 21.83 -16.71 23.40
C THR A 160 20.36 -17.05 23.12
N TYR A 161 20.09 -17.68 22.02
CA TYR A 161 18.76 -17.84 21.47
C TYR A 161 17.81 -18.70 22.31
N TRP A 162 18.34 -19.76 22.88
CA TRP A 162 17.55 -20.77 23.59
C TRP A 162 17.35 -20.50 25.08
N THR A 163 18.08 -19.54 25.62
CA THR A 163 18.13 -19.29 27.08
C THR A 163 17.51 -17.98 27.53
N LYS A 164 17.18 -17.04 26.61
CA LYS A 164 16.60 -15.75 27.01
C LYS A 164 15.11 -15.88 27.37
N ALA A 165 14.82 -15.57 28.61
CA ALA A 165 13.46 -15.32 29.09
C ALA A 165 13.05 -13.85 28.78
N SER A 166 13.13 -13.46 27.51
CA SER A 166 12.78 -12.10 27.02
C SER A 166 12.24 -12.22 25.62
N PRO A 167 11.41 -11.26 25.16
CA PRO A 167 11.06 -11.15 23.76
C PRO A 167 12.30 -11.12 22.89
N ILE A 168 12.27 -11.78 21.73
CA ILE A 168 13.40 -11.83 20.80
C ILE A 168 13.03 -11.04 19.57
N PHE A 169 13.71 -9.91 19.38
CA PHE A 169 13.58 -9.06 18.21
C PHE A 169 14.71 -9.35 17.23
N VAL A 170 14.36 -9.75 16.02
CA VAL A 170 15.32 -10.02 14.93
C VAL A 170 15.08 -9.02 13.82
N SER A 171 16.13 -8.28 13.47
CA SER A 171 16.12 -7.36 12.33
C SER A 171 16.15 -8.14 11.02
N ARG A 172 15.34 -7.70 10.06
CA ARG A 172 15.23 -8.30 8.74
C ARG A 172 15.46 -7.24 7.66
N GLY A 173 16.47 -7.46 6.82
CA GLY A 173 16.80 -6.61 5.68
C GLY A 173 16.92 -7.41 4.39
N PHE A 174 17.46 -6.78 3.34
CA PHE A 174 17.75 -7.42 2.06
C PHE A 174 19.26 -7.41 1.82
N ASP A 175 19.81 -8.55 1.45
CA ASP A 175 21.19 -8.66 1.02
C ASP A 175 21.39 -8.20 -0.43
N VAL A 176 22.65 -8.19 -0.90
CA VAL A 176 23.00 -7.70 -2.25
C VAL A 176 22.40 -8.58 -3.34
N LEU A 177 22.35 -9.90 -3.15
CA LEU A 177 21.82 -10.85 -4.13
C LEU A 177 20.29 -10.70 -4.25
N GLN A 178 19.61 -10.56 -3.12
CA GLN A 178 18.16 -10.30 -3.09
C GLN A 178 17.81 -8.99 -3.80
N ARG A 179 18.61 -7.93 -3.61
CA ARG A 179 18.42 -6.65 -4.31
C ARG A 179 18.64 -6.78 -5.82
N ALA A 180 19.66 -7.54 -6.25
CA ALA A 180 19.91 -7.80 -7.66
C ALA A 180 18.75 -8.59 -8.29
N GLU A 181 18.21 -9.59 -7.59
CA GLU A 181 17.05 -10.36 -8.04
C GLU A 181 15.81 -9.48 -8.20
N ILE A 182 15.54 -8.59 -7.24
CA ILE A 182 14.43 -7.62 -7.32
C ILE A 182 14.52 -6.78 -8.60
N VAL A 183 15.71 -6.24 -8.93
CA VAL A 183 15.92 -5.45 -10.16
C VAL A 183 15.65 -6.28 -11.41
N TYR A 184 16.18 -7.49 -11.42
CA TYR A 184 16.01 -8.41 -12.54
C TYR A 184 14.52 -8.73 -12.78
N GLN A 185 13.80 -9.08 -11.72
CA GLN A 185 12.37 -9.40 -11.77
C GLN A 185 11.53 -8.17 -12.15
N ALA A 186 11.80 -7.01 -11.56
CA ALA A 186 11.11 -5.77 -11.91
C ALA A 186 11.31 -5.40 -13.38
N LYS A 187 12.52 -5.57 -13.92
CA LYS A 187 12.81 -5.29 -15.32
C LYS A 187 12.10 -6.24 -16.28
N LEU A 188 12.05 -7.54 -15.94
CA LEU A 188 11.46 -8.57 -16.83
C LEU A 188 9.94 -8.58 -16.83
N HIS A 189 9.33 -8.28 -15.71
CA HIS A 189 7.90 -8.50 -15.46
C HIS A 189 7.12 -7.24 -15.20
N SER A 190 7.73 -6.05 -15.32
CA SER A 190 7.01 -4.80 -15.14
C SER A 190 5.89 -4.69 -16.16
N LEU A 191 4.69 -4.34 -15.67
CA LEU A 191 3.56 -3.93 -16.50
C LEU A 191 3.66 -2.44 -16.89
N ASP A 192 4.69 -1.74 -16.42
CA ASP A 192 4.96 -0.35 -16.75
C ASP A 192 6.01 -0.25 -17.86
N PRO A 193 5.62 0.12 -19.09
CA PRO A 193 6.56 0.27 -20.20
C PRO A 193 7.52 1.46 -20.01
N ASP A 194 7.14 2.44 -19.17
CA ASP A 194 7.90 3.66 -18.94
C ASP A 194 8.81 3.57 -17.69
N LEU A 195 9.09 2.34 -17.20
CA LEU A 195 9.93 2.14 -16.03
C LEU A 195 11.37 2.59 -16.29
N SER A 196 11.74 3.74 -15.74
CA SER A 196 13.06 4.33 -15.98
C SER A 196 14.18 3.56 -15.28
N LYS A 197 15.42 3.69 -15.76
CA LYS A 197 16.60 3.12 -15.08
C LYS A 197 16.79 3.69 -13.67
N MET A 198 16.42 4.96 -13.47
CA MET A 198 16.47 5.63 -12.16
C MET A 198 15.44 5.01 -11.20
N THR A 199 14.22 4.76 -11.67
CA THR A 199 13.17 4.07 -10.89
C THR A 199 13.62 2.66 -10.52
N LEU A 200 14.17 1.87 -11.45
CA LEU A 200 14.72 0.55 -11.16
C LEU A 200 15.82 0.60 -10.08
N PHE A 201 16.71 1.59 -10.15
CA PHE A 201 17.74 1.78 -9.13
C PHE A 201 17.12 2.12 -7.77
N SER A 202 16.12 3.00 -7.73
CA SER A 202 15.41 3.36 -6.49
C SER A 202 14.70 2.16 -5.87
N LEU A 203 14.06 1.32 -6.69
CA LEU A 203 13.40 0.07 -6.25
C LEU A 203 14.41 -0.90 -5.61
N ALA A 204 15.62 -1.00 -6.16
CA ALA A 204 16.68 -1.86 -5.62
C ALA A 204 17.33 -1.30 -4.36
N ALA A 205 17.46 0.02 -4.27
CA ALA A 205 18.16 0.67 -3.17
C ALA A 205 17.43 0.52 -1.84
N ALA A 206 16.10 0.51 -1.84
CA ALA A 206 15.30 0.54 -0.63
C ALA A 206 14.06 -0.38 -0.64
N PRO A 207 14.20 -1.70 -0.96
CA PRO A 207 13.07 -2.61 -0.81
C PRO A 207 12.72 -2.78 0.67
N THR A 208 11.44 -3.02 0.96
CA THR A 208 10.96 -3.15 2.33
C THR A 208 10.29 -4.49 2.60
N HIS A 209 10.45 -5.01 3.82
CA HIS A 209 9.58 -6.05 4.35
C HIS A 209 8.34 -5.38 4.96
N HIS A 210 7.31 -5.21 4.13
CA HIS A 210 6.15 -4.38 4.48
C HIS A 210 4.98 -5.17 5.08
N GLN A 211 5.11 -6.48 5.22
CA GLN A 211 4.11 -7.33 5.89
C GLN A 211 3.92 -6.94 7.36
N LYS A 212 2.69 -7.08 7.85
CA LYS A 212 2.32 -6.89 9.24
C LYS A 212 1.36 -7.99 9.64
N THR A 213 1.87 -8.94 10.44
CA THR A 213 1.06 -10.09 10.90
C THR A 213 1.37 -10.39 12.35
N VAL A 214 0.37 -10.88 13.07
CA VAL A 214 0.51 -11.43 14.41
C VAL A 214 -0.09 -12.82 14.42
N LEU A 215 0.60 -13.78 15.04
CA LEU A 215 0.12 -15.14 15.25
C LEU A 215 0.35 -15.51 16.71
N VAL A 216 -0.71 -15.89 17.39
CA VAL A 216 -0.70 -16.20 18.82
C VAL A 216 -1.11 -17.64 19.03
N ASP A 217 -0.35 -18.36 19.88
CA ASP A 217 -0.62 -19.73 20.32
C ASP A 217 -0.89 -20.74 19.17
N TYR A 218 -0.13 -20.63 18.07
CA TYR A 218 -0.31 -21.50 16.91
C TYR A 218 -0.27 -22.99 17.27
N GLU A 219 0.55 -23.38 18.24
CA GLU A 219 0.72 -24.75 18.73
C GLU A 219 -0.49 -25.29 19.49
N ILE A 220 -1.49 -24.43 19.77
CA ILE A 220 -2.72 -24.80 20.48
C ILE A 220 -3.91 -24.49 19.58
N PRO A 221 -4.33 -25.41 18.70
CA PRO A 221 -5.32 -25.18 17.64
C PRO A 221 -6.63 -24.52 18.11
N GLU A 222 -7.07 -24.81 19.34
CA GLU A 222 -8.30 -24.28 19.92
C GLU A 222 -8.18 -22.83 20.39
N ARG A 223 -6.95 -22.31 20.53
CA ARG A 223 -6.64 -20.95 20.98
C ARG A 223 -5.96 -20.13 19.91
N ALA A 224 -5.48 -20.79 18.85
CA ALA A 224 -4.73 -20.17 17.79
C ALA A 224 -5.51 -19.02 17.14
N VAL A 225 -4.91 -17.84 17.10
CA VAL A 225 -5.49 -16.66 16.46
C VAL A 225 -4.42 -15.90 15.66
N GLY A 226 -4.82 -15.36 14.52
CA GLY A 226 -3.95 -14.58 13.66
C GLY A 226 -4.55 -13.22 13.32
N PHE A 227 -3.66 -12.31 12.90
CA PHE A 227 -4.03 -10.99 12.41
C PHE A 227 -3.29 -10.69 11.11
N VAL A 228 -4.02 -10.17 10.12
CA VAL A 228 -3.47 -9.57 8.91
C VAL A 228 -3.74 -8.08 8.99
N MET A 229 -2.67 -7.28 9.03
CA MET A 229 -2.78 -5.89 9.43
C MET A 229 -2.37 -4.93 8.31
N GLY A 230 -3.09 -3.79 8.21
CA GLY A 230 -2.62 -2.58 7.56
C GLY A 230 -1.77 -1.74 8.52
N HIS A 231 -2.17 -1.67 9.78
CA HIS A 231 -1.57 -0.85 10.82
C HIS A 231 -0.11 -1.19 11.11
N ASN A 232 0.76 -0.18 11.15
CA ASN A 232 2.07 -0.29 11.77
C ASN A 232 1.94 -0.19 13.30
N MET A 233 2.78 -0.90 14.04
CA MET A 233 2.79 -0.87 15.50
C MET A 233 3.60 0.34 16.01
N LEU A 234 3.16 1.54 15.62
CA LEU A 234 3.75 2.83 15.97
C LEU A 234 2.68 3.75 16.55
N ASP A 235 3.08 4.62 17.44
CA ASP A 235 2.21 5.47 18.29
C ASP A 235 1.15 6.25 17.48
N GLU A 236 1.52 6.76 16.34
CA GLU A 236 0.65 7.57 15.47
C GLU A 236 -0.36 6.78 14.61
N TYR A 237 -0.25 5.43 14.58
CA TYR A 237 -1.24 4.57 13.88
C TYR A 237 -2.45 4.22 14.73
N TRP A 238 -2.42 4.57 16.01
CA TRP A 238 -3.58 4.42 16.88
C TRP A 238 -4.51 5.61 16.69
N ASP A 239 -5.71 5.37 16.20
CA ASP A 239 -6.76 6.37 16.06
C ASP A 239 -8.13 5.74 16.25
N THR A 240 -9.15 6.59 16.40
CA THR A 240 -10.56 6.21 16.54
C THR A 240 -11.34 6.54 15.27
N ASP A 241 -12.58 6.05 15.17
CA ASP A 241 -13.51 6.39 14.08
C ASP A 241 -13.80 7.90 13.96
N GLN A 242 -13.49 8.69 14.99
CA GLN A 242 -13.75 10.13 14.98
C GLN A 242 -12.73 10.91 14.17
N HIS A 243 -11.53 10.39 13.98
CA HIS A 243 -10.44 11.07 13.28
C HIS A 243 -10.32 12.55 13.68
N SER A 244 -10.37 12.82 15.00
CA SER A 244 -10.42 14.19 15.51
C SER A 244 -9.16 14.98 15.19
N ALA A 245 -9.32 16.24 14.79
CA ALA A 245 -8.24 17.21 14.64
C ALA A 245 -7.68 17.68 15.98
N LYS A 246 -8.41 17.47 17.10
CA LYS A 246 -8.00 17.89 18.44
C LYS A 246 -6.97 16.96 19.04
N GLY A 247 -6.12 17.50 19.91
CA GLY A 247 -5.09 16.70 20.59
C GLY A 247 -3.98 16.23 19.63
N ARG A 248 -3.63 17.01 18.62
CA ARG A 248 -2.58 16.70 17.66
C ARG A 248 -1.37 17.65 17.81
N GLY A 249 -0.23 17.20 17.32
CA GLY A 249 0.99 17.99 17.37
C GLY A 249 1.45 18.30 18.80
N ARG A 250 1.45 19.57 19.22
CA ARG A 250 1.92 19.97 20.57
C ARG A 250 0.94 19.66 21.70
N ASP A 251 -0.33 19.48 21.36
CA ASP A 251 -1.42 19.26 22.33
C ASP A 251 -1.76 17.77 22.49
N MET A 252 -0.84 16.88 22.13
CA MET A 252 -1.06 15.42 22.23
C MET A 252 -1.32 14.97 23.66
N PRO A 253 -2.28 14.05 23.87
CA PRO A 253 -2.50 13.43 25.16
C PRO A 253 -1.29 12.58 25.62
N PRO A 254 -1.23 12.18 26.90
CA PRO A 254 -0.25 11.20 27.36
C PRO A 254 -0.27 9.91 26.53
N PRO A 255 0.85 9.15 26.43
CA PRO A 255 0.97 7.98 25.57
C PRO A 255 -0.10 6.90 25.75
N ASN A 256 -0.64 6.77 26.96
CA ASN A 256 -1.67 5.81 27.33
C ASN A 256 -3.11 6.35 27.23
N LYS A 257 -3.32 7.53 26.62
CA LYS A 257 -4.65 8.14 26.50
C LYS A 257 -4.86 8.78 25.13
N GLY A 258 -5.89 8.34 24.41
CA GLY A 258 -6.34 8.95 23.17
C GLY A 258 -5.36 8.87 21.99
N ALA A 259 -5.76 9.45 20.88
CA ALA A 259 -4.99 9.44 19.64
C ALA A 259 -3.82 10.44 19.70
N ARG A 260 -2.71 10.04 19.09
CA ARG A 260 -1.47 10.83 19.04
C ARG A 260 -1.00 10.94 17.59
N GLY A 261 0.01 11.75 17.34
CA GLY A 261 0.52 11.98 15.99
C GLY A 261 0.18 13.35 15.46
N ARG A 262 0.70 13.66 14.28
CA ARG A 262 0.45 14.94 13.63
C ARG A 262 -0.91 14.98 12.96
N LEU A 263 -1.31 13.86 12.35
CA LEU A 263 -2.54 13.69 11.61
C LEU A 263 -3.36 12.53 12.16
N PRO A 264 -4.70 12.59 12.08
CA PRO A 264 -5.56 11.42 12.24
C PRO A 264 -5.23 10.37 11.17
N ARG A 265 -5.48 9.08 11.47
CA ARG A 265 -5.18 7.98 10.54
C ARG A 265 -6.37 7.06 10.36
N GLN A 266 -6.69 6.77 9.08
CA GLN A 266 -7.66 5.75 8.68
C GLN A 266 -6.90 4.50 8.25
N ASP A 267 -7.19 3.34 8.87
CA ASP A 267 -6.55 2.06 8.51
C ASP A 267 -7.45 0.86 8.83
N ILE A 268 -7.11 -0.30 8.23
CA ILE A 268 -7.90 -1.53 8.35
C ILE A 268 -6.98 -2.72 8.59
N SER A 269 -7.40 -3.58 9.51
CA SER A 269 -6.80 -4.88 9.82
C SER A 269 -7.88 -5.95 9.91
N SER A 270 -7.50 -7.20 10.15
CA SER A 270 -8.44 -8.27 10.45
C SER A 270 -7.90 -9.27 11.46
N ARG A 271 -8.83 -9.90 12.19
CA ARG A 271 -8.60 -11.06 13.04
C ARG A 271 -9.13 -12.32 12.33
N VAL A 272 -8.37 -13.41 12.40
CA VAL A 272 -8.71 -14.68 11.77
C VAL A 272 -8.40 -15.87 12.69
N THR A 273 -9.17 -16.95 12.56
CA THR A 273 -8.87 -18.26 13.14
C THR A 273 -9.07 -19.37 12.09
N GLY A 274 -8.66 -20.58 12.41
CA GLY A 274 -8.91 -21.74 11.55
C GLY A 274 -7.75 -22.16 10.66
N PRO A 275 -7.99 -23.01 9.66
CA PRO A 275 -6.97 -23.59 8.79
C PRO A 275 -6.08 -22.58 8.04
N ILE A 276 -6.55 -21.35 7.84
CA ILE A 276 -5.78 -20.26 7.22
C ILE A 276 -4.53 -19.90 8.03
N LEU A 277 -4.53 -20.13 9.35
CA LEU A 277 -3.39 -19.85 10.24
C LEU A 277 -2.16 -20.67 9.89
N ALA A 278 -2.30 -21.83 9.26
CA ALA A 278 -1.16 -22.61 8.77
C ALA A 278 -0.33 -21.82 7.74
N TYR A 279 -0.96 -20.96 6.96
CA TYR A 279 -0.26 -20.11 6.00
C TYR A 279 0.40 -18.89 6.66
N LEU A 280 -0.22 -18.32 7.70
CA LEU A 280 0.45 -17.29 8.51
C LEU A 280 1.69 -17.87 9.21
N HIS A 281 1.58 -19.08 9.77
CA HIS A 281 2.71 -19.79 10.35
C HIS A 281 3.79 -20.07 9.30
N HIS A 282 3.42 -20.61 8.13
CA HIS A 282 4.37 -20.86 7.04
C HIS A 282 5.14 -19.60 6.65
N ASN A 283 4.46 -18.46 6.49
CA ASN A 283 5.07 -17.19 6.17
C ASN A 283 6.06 -16.73 7.26
N PHE A 284 5.65 -16.81 8.53
CA PHE A 284 6.50 -16.46 9.67
C PHE A 284 7.69 -17.42 9.79
N ALA A 285 7.44 -18.72 9.87
CA ALA A 285 8.44 -19.75 10.10
C ALA A 285 9.51 -19.80 9.00
N SER A 286 9.11 -19.62 7.74
CA SER A 286 10.05 -19.53 6.60
C SER A 286 10.96 -18.31 6.71
N ALA A 287 10.40 -17.16 7.05
CA ALA A 287 11.17 -15.93 7.24
C ALA A 287 12.08 -16.03 8.48
N TRP A 288 11.56 -16.58 9.58
CA TRP A 288 12.30 -16.79 10.82
C TRP A 288 13.50 -17.72 10.62
N ARG A 289 13.28 -18.88 9.97
CA ARG A 289 14.36 -19.84 9.67
C ARG A 289 15.47 -19.22 8.82
N ARG A 290 15.13 -18.37 7.85
CA ARG A 290 16.15 -17.66 7.03
C ARG A 290 17.01 -16.71 7.83
N GLN A 291 16.45 -16.05 8.86
CA GLN A 291 17.18 -15.08 9.67
C GLN A 291 17.94 -15.72 10.83
N THR A 292 17.47 -16.85 11.36
CA THR A 292 17.93 -17.40 12.64
C THR A 292 18.47 -18.82 12.55
N GLY A 293 18.17 -19.55 11.49
CA GLY A 293 18.44 -20.99 11.39
C GLY A 293 17.43 -21.88 12.15
N GLU A 294 16.58 -21.31 13.02
CA GLU A 294 15.62 -22.08 13.82
C GLU A 294 14.47 -22.60 12.97
N ASP A 295 14.24 -23.92 12.96
CA ASP A 295 13.16 -24.56 12.22
C ASP A 295 11.91 -24.74 13.07
N LEU A 296 10.98 -23.79 12.95
CA LEU A 296 9.71 -23.83 13.67
C LEU A 296 8.72 -24.87 13.10
N PHE A 297 8.90 -25.34 11.86
CA PHE A 297 8.08 -26.39 11.29
C PHE A 297 8.27 -27.72 12.04
N VAL A 298 9.51 -28.04 12.32
CA VAL A 298 9.86 -29.26 13.09
C VAL A 298 9.50 -29.09 14.57
N GLN A 299 9.89 -27.96 15.18
CA GLN A 299 9.68 -27.75 16.61
C GLN A 299 8.22 -27.75 17.02
N ARG A 300 7.33 -27.24 16.18
CA ARG A 300 5.90 -27.12 16.43
C ARG A 300 5.09 -28.30 15.90
N ASN A 301 5.73 -29.28 15.26
CA ASN A 301 5.03 -30.35 14.56
C ASN A 301 3.94 -29.81 13.62
N ASP A 302 4.33 -28.85 12.76
CA ASP A 302 3.44 -28.05 11.93
C ASP A 302 2.37 -28.87 11.20
N THR A 303 2.75 -30.00 10.62
CA THR A 303 1.81 -30.87 9.90
C THR A 303 0.66 -31.37 10.78
N LEU A 304 0.91 -31.68 12.03
CA LEU A 304 -0.11 -32.14 12.98
C LEU A 304 -1.01 -30.98 13.40
N VAL A 305 -0.40 -29.85 13.78
CA VAL A 305 -1.12 -28.64 14.18
C VAL A 305 -2.04 -28.15 13.06
N ALA A 306 -1.53 -28.04 11.84
CA ALA A 306 -2.30 -27.59 10.68
C ALA A 306 -3.56 -28.44 10.41
N ARG A 307 -3.49 -29.76 10.64
CA ARG A 307 -4.64 -30.67 10.49
C ARG A 307 -5.70 -30.49 11.58
N GLN A 308 -5.34 -29.98 12.74
CA GLN A 308 -6.22 -29.78 13.88
C GLN A 308 -6.88 -28.40 13.90
N LEU A 309 -6.34 -27.42 13.18
CA LEU A 309 -6.92 -26.08 13.11
C LEU A 309 -8.38 -26.13 12.61
N ARG A 310 -9.26 -25.48 13.35
CA ARG A 310 -10.68 -25.29 13.01
C ARG A 310 -11.05 -23.83 13.17
N PRO A 311 -11.94 -23.27 12.34
CA PRO A 311 -12.49 -21.96 12.60
C PRO A 311 -13.18 -21.93 13.97
N ALA A 312 -12.85 -20.94 14.79
CA ALA A 312 -13.42 -20.74 16.12
C ALA A 312 -13.98 -19.31 16.21
N PRO A 313 -15.15 -19.05 15.60
CA PRO A 313 -15.70 -17.69 15.53
C PRO A 313 -16.15 -17.23 16.91
N ALA A 314 -15.80 -16.00 17.27
CA ALA A 314 -16.48 -15.27 18.32
C ALA A 314 -17.88 -14.84 17.83
N HIS A 315 -18.70 -14.31 18.75
CA HIS A 315 -20.11 -13.97 18.45
C HIS A 315 -20.28 -13.01 17.26
N ASP A 316 -19.28 -12.16 17.01
CA ASP A 316 -19.27 -11.12 15.98
C ASP A 316 -18.31 -11.43 14.80
N GLU A 317 -17.98 -12.69 14.62
CA GLU A 317 -17.13 -13.17 13.52
C GLU A 317 -17.90 -14.01 12.52
N ALA A 318 -17.58 -13.83 11.24
CA ALA A 318 -18.15 -14.62 10.17
C ALA A 318 -17.30 -15.88 9.88
N LEU A 319 -17.98 -16.96 9.52
CA LEU A 319 -17.34 -18.12 8.91
C LEU A 319 -17.33 -17.94 7.39
N LEU A 320 -16.16 -18.04 6.78
CA LEU A 320 -16.00 -17.81 5.35
C LEU A 320 -14.80 -18.57 4.77
N MET A 321 -14.71 -18.58 3.45
CA MET A 321 -13.49 -18.95 2.75
C MET A 321 -12.63 -17.70 2.55
N ALA A 322 -11.36 -17.76 2.95
CA ALA A 322 -10.40 -16.69 2.74
C ALA A 322 -9.14 -17.18 2.04
N GLN A 323 -8.51 -16.30 1.29
CA GLN A 323 -7.22 -16.53 0.65
C GLN A 323 -6.20 -15.51 1.15
N LEU A 324 -5.03 -16.00 1.59
CA LEU A 324 -3.85 -15.16 1.78
C LEU A 324 -3.08 -15.04 0.47
N LEU A 325 -2.58 -13.85 0.19
CA LEU A 325 -1.84 -13.55 -1.02
C LEU A 325 -0.58 -12.76 -0.67
N ARG A 326 0.50 -13.03 -1.40
CA ARG A 326 1.79 -12.39 -1.14
C ARG A 326 2.34 -11.69 -2.39
N THR A 327 3.13 -10.66 -2.11
CA THR A 327 4.21 -10.23 -2.99
C THR A 327 5.52 -10.61 -2.31
N GLN A 328 6.41 -11.29 -3.02
CA GLN A 328 7.70 -11.75 -2.53
C GLN A 328 8.67 -11.88 -3.70
N ALA A 329 9.37 -10.81 -4.01
CA ALA A 329 10.19 -10.70 -5.22
C ALA A 329 11.55 -11.42 -5.13
N GLN A 330 12.11 -11.55 -3.92
CA GLN A 330 13.46 -12.08 -3.69
C GLN A 330 13.56 -13.60 -3.54
N GLU A 331 12.50 -14.34 -3.83
CA GLU A 331 12.51 -15.80 -3.83
C GLU A 331 12.83 -16.37 -5.23
N ASP A 332 13.41 -17.56 -5.32
CA ASP A 332 13.70 -18.25 -6.59
C ASP A 332 12.48 -18.34 -7.52
N LYS A 333 11.29 -18.40 -6.94
CA LYS A 333 10.01 -18.27 -7.62
C LYS A 333 9.26 -17.08 -7.05
N PRO A 334 9.40 -15.90 -7.66
CA PRO A 334 8.76 -14.69 -7.17
C PRO A 334 7.25 -14.86 -7.03
N LYS A 335 6.70 -14.36 -5.93
CA LYS A 335 5.26 -14.34 -5.69
C LYS A 335 4.71 -12.98 -6.10
N ARG A 336 3.69 -12.98 -6.95
CA ARG A 336 2.99 -11.79 -7.44
C ARG A 336 1.47 -11.99 -7.34
N ASP A 337 1.06 -12.69 -6.30
CA ASP A 337 -0.33 -13.11 -6.10
C ASP A 337 -1.26 -11.90 -5.94
N ILE A 338 -0.78 -10.85 -5.24
CA ILE A 338 -1.55 -9.62 -5.00
C ILE A 338 -1.79 -8.85 -6.30
N GLU A 339 -0.76 -8.70 -7.15
CA GLU A 339 -0.90 -8.09 -8.48
C GLU A 339 -1.97 -8.82 -9.30
N THR A 340 -1.87 -10.14 -9.35
CA THR A 340 -2.83 -10.99 -10.08
C THR A 340 -4.24 -10.82 -9.52
N LEU A 341 -4.40 -10.78 -8.20
CA LEU A 341 -5.69 -10.58 -7.55
C LEU A 341 -6.36 -9.29 -7.99
N TYR A 342 -5.66 -8.16 -7.89
CA TYR A 342 -6.21 -6.85 -8.26
C TYR A 342 -6.65 -6.82 -9.74
N LEU A 343 -5.79 -7.30 -10.64
CA LEU A 343 -6.08 -7.31 -12.08
C LEU A 343 -7.19 -8.31 -12.48
N GLN A 344 -7.32 -9.42 -11.75
CA GLN A 344 -8.36 -10.42 -11.99
C GLN A 344 -9.72 -9.93 -11.48
N THR A 345 -9.78 -9.51 -10.23
CA THR A 345 -11.05 -9.20 -9.54
C THR A 345 -11.74 -7.97 -10.09
N VAL A 346 -10.98 -6.95 -10.50
CA VAL A 346 -11.54 -5.76 -11.17
C VAL A 346 -12.29 -6.11 -12.46
N LYS A 347 -11.88 -7.15 -13.18
CA LYS A 347 -12.58 -7.62 -14.39
C LYS A 347 -13.96 -8.20 -14.11
N ASN A 348 -14.24 -8.55 -12.85
CA ASN A 348 -15.52 -9.10 -12.41
C ASN A 348 -16.48 -8.02 -11.87
N ALA A 349 -16.00 -6.79 -11.67
CA ALA A 349 -16.81 -5.68 -11.18
C ALA A 349 -18.01 -5.41 -12.12
N THR A 350 -19.19 -5.26 -11.54
CA THR A 350 -20.44 -5.00 -12.30
C THR A 350 -21.11 -3.69 -11.94
N GLN A 351 -21.07 -3.28 -10.68
CA GLN A 351 -21.76 -2.09 -10.20
C GLN A 351 -20.79 -1.03 -9.71
N PHE A 352 -19.87 -1.41 -8.81
CA PHE A 352 -18.89 -0.48 -8.27
C PHE A 352 -17.60 -1.14 -7.85
N ILE A 353 -16.54 -0.32 -7.79
CA ILE A 353 -15.26 -0.59 -7.17
C ILE A 353 -15.04 0.50 -6.13
N TYR A 354 -14.79 0.12 -4.88
CA TYR A 354 -14.39 1.01 -3.81
C TYR A 354 -12.96 0.70 -3.38
N ILE A 355 -12.12 1.73 -3.32
CA ILE A 355 -10.72 1.63 -2.95
C ILE A 355 -10.43 2.64 -1.84
N GLU A 356 -9.90 2.18 -0.70
CA GLU A 356 -9.15 2.99 0.24
C GLU A 356 -7.69 2.58 0.19
N ASN A 357 -6.80 3.46 -0.21
CA ASN A 357 -5.39 3.12 -0.30
C ASN A 357 -4.50 4.32 -0.01
N GLN A 358 -3.40 4.07 0.70
CA GLN A 358 -2.37 5.08 1.00
C GLN A 358 -1.87 5.73 -0.29
N TYR A 359 -1.69 4.94 -1.35
CA TYR A 359 -1.25 5.39 -2.66
C TYR A 359 -2.23 4.91 -3.75
N PHE A 360 -2.49 5.76 -4.72
CA PHE A 360 -3.27 5.43 -5.90
C PHE A 360 -2.45 5.78 -7.14
N ARG A 361 -1.40 4.97 -7.39
CA ARG A 361 -0.34 5.29 -8.35
C ARG A 361 0.21 4.06 -9.10
N TRP A 362 -0.70 3.17 -9.52
CA TRP A 362 -0.38 2.00 -10.34
C TRP A 362 -1.21 2.01 -11.64
N PRO A 363 -0.68 2.61 -12.74
CA PRO A 363 -1.41 2.83 -13.99
C PRO A 363 -2.04 1.57 -14.60
N ALA A 364 -1.41 0.39 -14.43
CA ALA A 364 -1.95 -0.87 -14.93
C ALA A 364 -3.36 -1.19 -14.38
N LEU A 365 -3.64 -0.82 -13.14
CA LEU A 365 -4.97 -0.99 -12.54
C LEU A 365 -5.99 -0.05 -13.21
N ALA A 366 -5.62 1.19 -13.51
CA ALA A 366 -6.50 2.12 -14.23
C ALA A 366 -6.87 1.57 -15.62
N ASP A 367 -5.90 1.00 -16.33
CA ASP A 367 -6.14 0.40 -17.66
C ASP A 367 -7.15 -0.74 -17.58
N VAL A 368 -7.04 -1.63 -16.58
CA VAL A 368 -7.99 -2.74 -16.38
C VAL A 368 -9.39 -2.24 -16.00
N ILE A 369 -9.49 -1.20 -15.16
CA ILE A 369 -10.80 -0.58 -14.82
C ILE A 369 -11.48 -0.03 -16.07
N LEU A 370 -10.74 0.72 -16.89
CA LEU A 370 -11.24 1.30 -18.15
C LEU A 370 -11.65 0.21 -19.15
N GLU A 371 -10.82 -0.83 -19.30
CA GLU A 371 -11.14 -1.96 -20.18
C GLU A 371 -12.41 -2.68 -19.71
N THR A 372 -12.59 -2.86 -18.41
CA THR A 372 -13.79 -3.50 -17.83
C THR A 372 -15.05 -2.70 -18.15
N ALA A 373 -15.06 -1.39 -17.93
CA ALA A 373 -16.18 -0.53 -18.27
C ALA A 373 -16.47 -0.53 -19.79
N LYS A 374 -15.43 -0.41 -20.61
CA LYS A 374 -15.53 -0.46 -22.08
C LYS A 374 -16.08 -1.79 -22.58
N LYS A 375 -15.64 -2.91 -22.01
CA LYS A 375 -16.11 -4.26 -22.36
C LYS A 375 -17.58 -4.46 -22.02
N GLN A 376 -18.03 -3.95 -20.87
CA GLN A 376 -19.45 -3.98 -20.49
C GLN A 376 -20.32 -3.19 -21.48
N THR A 377 -19.91 -1.99 -21.83
CA THR A 377 -20.61 -1.16 -22.83
C THR A 377 -20.67 -1.86 -24.20
N LYS A 378 -19.58 -2.45 -24.66
CA LYS A 378 -19.54 -3.23 -25.92
C LYS A 378 -20.45 -4.47 -25.87
N LYS A 379 -20.68 -5.06 -24.70
CA LYS A 379 -21.59 -6.20 -24.50
C LYS A 379 -23.05 -5.81 -24.31
N GLY A 380 -23.42 -4.57 -24.59
CA GLY A 380 -24.79 -4.10 -24.58
C GLY A 380 -25.24 -3.39 -23.30
N ARG A 381 -24.35 -3.16 -22.31
CA ARG A 381 -24.67 -2.30 -21.17
C ARG A 381 -24.80 -0.86 -21.64
N LYS A 382 -26.02 -0.29 -21.50
CA LYS A 382 -26.28 1.10 -21.82
C LYS A 382 -26.25 1.90 -20.52
N PRO A 383 -25.27 2.80 -20.29
CA PRO A 383 -25.12 3.51 -19.02
C PRO A 383 -26.35 4.32 -18.61
N GLY A 384 -27.12 4.83 -19.56
CA GLY A 384 -28.37 5.55 -19.28
C GLY A 384 -29.52 4.66 -18.78
N GLU A 385 -29.56 3.39 -19.20
CA GLU A 385 -30.63 2.43 -18.85
C GLU A 385 -30.20 1.48 -17.72
N HIS A 386 -28.99 0.96 -17.80
CA HIS A 386 -28.46 -0.09 -16.91
C HIS A 386 -27.48 0.44 -15.85
N GLY A 387 -27.29 1.76 -15.77
CA GLY A 387 -26.27 2.39 -14.94
C GLY A 387 -24.83 2.21 -15.44
N ALA A 388 -23.92 3.02 -14.95
CA ALA A 388 -22.48 2.94 -15.20
C ALA A 388 -21.78 2.07 -14.16
N LEU A 389 -20.54 1.66 -14.41
CA LEU A 389 -19.63 1.21 -13.37
C LEU A 389 -19.18 2.45 -12.55
N HIS A 390 -19.24 2.37 -11.22
CA HIS A 390 -18.84 3.46 -10.34
C HIS A 390 -17.50 3.14 -9.67
N LEU A 391 -16.57 4.06 -9.75
CA LEU A 391 -15.27 3.98 -9.05
C LEU A 391 -15.25 5.04 -7.94
N PHE A 392 -15.13 4.58 -6.71
CA PHE A 392 -14.93 5.40 -5.52
C PHE A 392 -13.53 5.17 -5.00
N VAL A 393 -12.72 6.22 -4.92
CA VAL A 393 -11.35 6.15 -4.40
C VAL A 393 -11.19 7.14 -3.26
N VAL A 394 -10.60 6.67 -2.16
CA VAL A 394 -10.17 7.47 -1.03
C VAL A 394 -8.67 7.26 -0.87
N THR A 395 -7.88 8.32 -1.04
CA THR A 395 -6.41 8.27 -1.00
C THR A 395 -5.81 9.57 -0.49
N ASN A 396 -4.52 9.58 -0.18
CA ASN A 396 -3.85 10.79 0.29
C ASN A 396 -3.62 11.80 -0.84
N ALA A 397 -3.79 13.07 -0.50
CA ALA A 397 -3.46 14.21 -1.34
C ALA A 397 -2.22 14.95 -0.79
N ASN A 398 -1.18 14.19 -0.42
CA ASN A 398 0.10 14.70 0.08
C ASN A 398 1.22 13.69 -0.23
N GLU A 399 2.47 14.10 -0.01
CA GLU A 399 3.67 13.28 -0.27
C GLU A 399 4.17 12.49 0.94
N GLU A 400 3.43 12.44 2.04
CA GLU A 400 3.88 11.68 3.21
C GLU A 400 4.00 10.19 2.88
N GLY A 401 5.16 9.61 3.16
CA GLY A 401 5.50 8.22 2.93
C GLY A 401 6.85 8.01 2.24
N VAL A 402 7.23 6.76 2.05
CA VAL A 402 8.52 6.39 1.45
C VAL A 402 8.47 6.56 -0.07
N GLY A 403 9.13 7.58 -0.56
CA GLY A 403 9.39 7.86 -1.98
C GLY A 403 8.24 8.59 -2.69
N PRO A 404 8.50 9.78 -3.25
CA PRO A 404 7.52 10.49 -4.06
C PRO A 404 7.19 9.71 -5.34
N GLY A 405 5.91 9.46 -5.55
CA GLY A 405 5.36 8.78 -6.73
C GLY A 405 4.48 9.71 -7.56
N VAL A 406 4.82 10.99 -7.61
CA VAL A 406 4.04 12.06 -8.22
C VAL A 406 3.75 11.77 -9.70
N ALA A 407 4.76 11.34 -10.45
CA ALA A 407 4.60 11.01 -11.87
C ALA A 407 3.63 9.83 -12.09
N ASN A 408 3.71 8.77 -11.28
CA ASN A 408 2.80 7.63 -11.40
C ASN A 408 1.38 7.95 -10.95
N THR A 409 1.22 8.78 -9.92
CA THR A 409 -0.09 9.31 -9.51
C THR A 409 -0.72 10.09 -10.67
N GLN A 410 0.02 11.02 -11.28
CA GLN A 410 -0.47 11.79 -12.43
C GLN A 410 -0.82 10.88 -13.61
N ARG A 411 0.02 9.89 -13.95
CA ARG A 411 -0.25 8.91 -15.02
C ARG A 411 -1.53 8.11 -14.79
N MET A 412 -1.77 7.71 -13.54
CA MET A 412 -3.00 7.00 -13.16
C MET A 412 -4.23 7.90 -13.30
N LEU A 413 -4.15 9.14 -12.81
CA LEU A 413 -5.23 10.13 -12.93
C LEU A 413 -5.51 10.49 -14.39
N GLU A 414 -4.50 10.71 -15.20
CA GLU A 414 -4.62 11.01 -16.63
C GLU A 414 -5.37 9.88 -17.37
N ARG A 415 -5.02 8.60 -17.14
CA ARG A 415 -5.73 7.46 -17.72
C ARG A 415 -7.22 7.46 -17.35
N LEU A 416 -7.53 7.79 -16.10
CA LEU A 416 -8.91 7.87 -15.63
C LEU A 416 -9.65 9.14 -16.07
N GLY A 417 -8.96 10.11 -16.68
CA GLY A 417 -9.53 11.41 -17.06
C GLY A 417 -9.74 12.33 -15.85
N ARG A 418 -8.82 12.30 -14.89
CA ARG A 418 -8.82 13.10 -13.67
C ARG A 418 -7.50 13.88 -13.48
N GLU A 419 -6.89 14.26 -14.56
CA GLU A 419 -5.67 15.08 -14.58
C GLU A 419 -5.88 16.49 -14.02
N ASP A 420 -7.13 16.92 -13.90
CA ASP A 420 -7.55 18.15 -13.23
C ASP A 420 -7.20 18.18 -11.73
N GLY A 421 -6.94 17.04 -11.11
CA GLY A 421 -6.46 16.94 -9.72
C GLY A 421 -4.98 17.26 -9.53
N MET A 422 -4.18 17.36 -10.63
CA MET A 422 -2.73 17.63 -10.62
C MET A 422 -2.32 18.50 -11.83
N PRO A 423 -2.85 19.73 -11.97
CA PRO A 423 -2.68 20.52 -13.18
C PRO A 423 -1.23 20.93 -13.46
N ILE A 424 -0.43 21.33 -12.47
CA ILE A 424 0.99 21.72 -12.67
C ILE A 424 1.80 20.48 -13.06
N VAL A 425 1.64 19.39 -12.34
CA VAL A 425 2.34 18.12 -12.64
C VAL A 425 1.99 17.63 -14.04
N THR A 426 0.73 17.76 -14.45
CA THR A 426 0.28 17.40 -15.81
C THR A 426 1.01 18.25 -16.87
N LYS A 427 1.15 19.55 -16.64
CA LYS A 427 1.94 20.43 -17.54
C LYS A 427 3.42 20.04 -17.57
N LEU A 428 4.04 19.85 -16.42
CA LEU A 428 5.44 19.44 -16.32
C LEU A 428 5.69 18.14 -17.09
N ARG A 429 4.81 17.16 -16.95
CA ARG A 429 4.92 15.90 -17.66
C ARG A 429 4.73 16.04 -19.17
N ARG A 430 3.78 16.86 -19.62
CA ARG A 430 3.61 17.17 -21.06
C ARG A 430 4.84 17.86 -21.63
N ILE A 431 5.48 18.76 -20.87
CA ILE A 431 6.75 19.41 -21.25
C ILE A 431 7.88 18.37 -21.37
N GLU A 432 7.98 17.46 -20.40
CA GLU A 432 8.97 16.38 -20.46
C GLU A 432 8.77 15.47 -21.68
N GLN A 433 7.54 15.09 -21.97
CA GLN A 433 7.19 14.30 -23.16
C GLN A 433 7.51 15.06 -24.46
N ALA A 434 7.27 16.37 -24.53
CA ALA A 434 7.65 17.19 -25.68
C ALA A 434 9.17 17.19 -25.89
N LYS A 435 9.94 17.38 -24.79
CA LYS A 435 11.41 17.29 -24.84
C LYS A 435 11.91 15.91 -25.27
N GLN A 436 11.29 14.84 -24.78
CA GLN A 436 11.64 13.47 -25.17
C GLN A 436 11.37 13.23 -26.67
N ARG A 437 10.19 13.61 -27.18
CA ARG A 437 9.88 13.54 -28.60
C ARG A 437 10.86 14.34 -29.45
N ALA A 438 11.22 15.53 -29.01
CA ALA A 438 12.22 16.34 -29.70
C ALA A 438 13.61 15.67 -29.73
N ALA A 439 13.99 15.02 -28.61
CA ALA A 439 15.26 14.29 -28.52
C ALA A 439 15.26 12.99 -29.37
N GLU A 440 14.11 12.31 -29.49
CA GLU A 440 13.96 11.13 -30.37
C GLU A 440 14.01 11.49 -31.85
N LEU A 441 13.65 12.73 -32.21
CA LEU A 441 13.79 13.28 -33.55
C LEU A 441 15.21 13.79 -33.83
N GLU A 442 16.10 13.82 -32.84
CA GLU A 442 17.53 13.98 -33.12
C GLU A 442 18.04 12.78 -33.96
N PRO A 443 19.07 13.00 -34.83
CA PRO A 443 19.55 11.95 -35.71
C PRO A 443 19.75 10.62 -34.98
N ALA A 444 19.26 9.52 -35.59
CA ALA A 444 19.43 8.18 -35.09
C ALA A 444 20.92 7.91 -34.79
N TRP A 445 21.24 6.95 -33.89
CA TRP A 445 22.64 6.70 -33.48
C TRP A 445 23.59 6.42 -34.65
N HIS A 446 23.10 5.84 -35.75
CA HIS A 446 23.88 5.64 -37.01
C HIS A 446 24.22 6.98 -37.65
N GLU A 447 23.35 7.99 -37.62
CA GLU A 447 23.66 9.35 -38.06
C GLU A 447 24.64 10.04 -37.10
N ARG A 448 24.60 9.74 -35.79
CA ARG A 448 25.63 10.17 -34.83
C ARG A 448 26.97 9.44 -35.06
N LEU A 449 26.90 8.16 -35.47
CA LEU A 449 28.09 7.40 -35.85
C LEU A 449 28.65 7.92 -37.17
N GLU A 450 27.80 8.20 -38.16
CA GLU A 450 28.18 8.83 -39.44
C GLU A 450 28.77 10.22 -39.20
N ARG A 451 28.23 11.01 -38.27
CA ARG A 451 28.82 12.29 -37.85
C ARG A 451 30.22 12.10 -37.22
N LYS A 452 30.40 11.13 -36.31
CA LYS A 452 31.71 10.78 -35.76
C LYS A 452 32.67 10.22 -36.83
N VAL A 453 32.17 9.43 -37.77
CA VAL A 453 32.94 8.93 -38.90
C VAL A 453 33.33 10.08 -39.83
N THR A 454 32.46 11.07 -40.03
CA THR A 454 32.73 12.27 -40.79
C THR A 454 33.78 13.15 -40.12
N GLU A 455 33.70 13.34 -38.81
CA GLU A 455 34.73 14.02 -38.00
C GLU A 455 36.08 13.31 -38.10
N LEU A 456 36.08 11.96 -38.07
CA LEU A 456 37.28 11.15 -38.26
C LEU A 456 37.82 11.24 -39.70
N VAL A 457 36.92 11.23 -40.70
CA VAL A 457 37.28 11.33 -42.14
C VAL A 457 37.76 12.74 -42.49
N THR A 458 37.22 13.80 -41.90
CA THR A 458 37.71 15.17 -42.06
C THR A 458 39.07 15.40 -41.37
N ALA A 459 39.46 14.55 -40.43
CA ALA A 459 40.78 14.56 -39.82
C ALA A 459 41.81 13.71 -40.59
N LEU A 460 41.42 13.00 -41.68
CA LEU A 460 42.30 12.19 -42.51
C LEU A 460 42.84 12.99 -43.73
N PRO A 461 44.00 12.59 -44.30
CA PRO A 461 44.61 13.28 -45.45
C PRO A 461 43.67 13.40 -46.65
N ASP A 462 43.82 14.44 -47.46
CA ASP A 462 42.95 14.88 -48.58
C ASP A 462 42.54 13.78 -49.60
N ALA A 463 43.27 12.69 -49.69
CA ALA A 463 42.99 11.60 -50.64
C ALA A 463 41.71 10.78 -50.37
N LEU A 464 41.13 10.88 -49.16
CA LEU A 464 39.91 10.13 -48.75
C LEU A 464 38.66 11.02 -48.64
N GLN A 465 38.81 12.33 -48.71
CA GLN A 465 37.70 13.30 -48.58
C GLN A 465 36.73 13.31 -49.78
N GLY A 466 37.10 12.71 -50.90
CA GLY A 466 36.30 12.67 -52.14
C GLY A 466 35.40 11.45 -52.32
N THR A 467 35.22 10.60 -51.33
CA THR A 467 34.39 9.41 -51.44
C THR A 467 32.89 9.74 -51.29
N ASP A 468 32.03 8.98 -52.00
CA ASP A 468 30.55 9.14 -51.98
C ASP A 468 29.97 9.06 -50.54
N LEU A 469 30.63 8.32 -49.63
CA LEU A 469 30.27 8.24 -48.20
C LEU A 469 30.52 9.56 -47.44
N GLY A 470 31.63 10.22 -47.74
CA GLY A 470 31.97 11.50 -47.13
C GLY A 470 31.07 12.65 -47.64
N ALA A 471 30.60 12.59 -48.89
CA ALA A 471 29.66 13.55 -49.44
C ALA A 471 28.26 13.41 -48.76
N ARG A 472 27.74 12.20 -48.68
CA ARG A 472 26.45 11.91 -48.03
C ARG A 472 26.44 12.26 -46.55
N ALA A 473 27.53 11.99 -45.83
CA ALA A 473 27.66 12.35 -44.43
C ALA A 473 27.67 13.87 -44.18
N ARG A 474 28.34 14.64 -45.08
CA ARG A 474 28.32 16.11 -45.05
C ARG A 474 26.95 16.71 -45.36
N ASP A 475 26.23 16.14 -46.34
CA ASP A 475 24.88 16.60 -46.67
C ASP A 475 23.88 16.30 -45.55
N ALA A 476 23.95 15.14 -44.91
CA ALA A 476 23.14 14.80 -43.72
C ALA A 476 23.42 15.71 -42.52
N GLN A 477 24.70 16.02 -42.29
CA GLN A 477 25.12 16.98 -41.26
C GLN A 477 24.55 18.37 -41.53
N ARG A 478 24.69 18.85 -42.74
CA ARG A 478 24.21 20.16 -43.15
C ARG A 478 22.70 20.29 -43.01
N GLN A 479 21.93 19.28 -43.46
CA GLN A 479 20.48 19.24 -43.27
C GLN A 479 20.06 19.20 -41.81
N ALA A 480 20.77 18.45 -40.96
CA ALA A 480 20.51 18.41 -39.52
C ALA A 480 20.78 19.78 -38.85
N ASP A 481 21.89 20.41 -39.21
CA ASP A 481 22.28 21.73 -38.65
C ASP A 481 21.33 22.85 -39.13
N GLU A 482 20.83 22.79 -40.39
CA GLU A 482 19.85 23.72 -40.94
C GLU A 482 18.46 23.59 -40.28
N GLN A 483 18.07 22.38 -39.82
CA GLN A 483 16.78 22.11 -39.20
C GLN A 483 16.80 22.30 -37.65
N ALA A 484 17.96 22.24 -37.02
CA ALA A 484 18.07 22.33 -35.57
C ALA A 484 17.48 23.63 -34.95
N PRO A 485 17.72 24.83 -35.55
CA PRO A 485 17.13 26.06 -35.01
C PRO A 485 15.60 26.08 -35.12
N GLN A 486 15.06 25.56 -36.23
CA GLN A 486 13.62 25.49 -36.45
C GLN A 486 12.94 24.55 -35.43
N ARG A 487 13.51 23.34 -35.23
CA ARG A 487 13.02 22.37 -34.25
C ARG A 487 13.08 22.91 -32.82
N LYS A 488 14.14 23.63 -32.46
CA LYS A 488 14.25 24.28 -31.16
C LYS A 488 13.14 25.31 -30.97
N LYS A 489 12.86 26.12 -31.99
CA LYS A 489 11.79 27.11 -31.97
C LYS A 489 10.41 26.46 -31.81
N GLU A 490 10.15 25.39 -32.56
CA GLU A 490 8.90 24.61 -32.48
C GLU A 490 8.70 24.01 -31.08
N LEU A 491 9.77 23.49 -30.44
CA LEU A 491 9.73 22.98 -29.08
C LEU A 491 9.46 24.11 -28.07
N GLU A 492 10.08 25.26 -28.22
CA GLU A 492 9.85 26.44 -27.35
C GLU A 492 8.40 26.91 -27.47
N GLU A 493 7.84 26.97 -28.69
CA GLU A 493 6.44 27.33 -28.95
C GLU A 493 5.46 26.29 -28.35
N GLU A 494 5.77 24.99 -28.45
CA GLU A 494 4.98 23.91 -27.83
C GLU A 494 5.01 24.02 -26.29
N ILE A 495 6.18 24.22 -25.70
CA ILE A 495 6.32 24.41 -24.25
C ILE A 495 5.53 25.63 -23.77
N ASP A 496 5.63 26.74 -24.47
CA ASP A 496 4.88 27.96 -24.16
C ASP A 496 3.36 27.76 -24.25
N ALA A 497 2.91 26.99 -25.25
CA ALA A 497 1.49 26.61 -25.37
C ALA A 497 1.02 25.74 -24.21
N ILE A 498 1.83 24.76 -23.79
CA ILE A 498 1.54 23.90 -22.63
C ILE A 498 1.46 24.75 -21.35
N ILE A 499 2.39 25.67 -21.12
CA ILE A 499 2.41 26.53 -19.92
C ILE A 499 1.15 27.39 -19.85
N ARG A 500 0.70 27.96 -20.99
CA ARG A 500 -0.50 28.82 -21.07
C ARG A 500 -1.81 28.01 -21.05
N SER A 501 -1.77 26.69 -21.33
CA SER A 501 -2.98 25.88 -21.36
C SER A 501 -3.62 25.76 -19.98
N GLU A 502 -4.95 25.67 -19.94
CA GLU A 502 -5.71 25.30 -18.76
C GLU A 502 -5.94 23.80 -18.77
N ILE A 503 -5.61 23.11 -17.67
CA ILE A 503 -5.93 21.68 -17.51
C ILE A 503 -7.37 21.56 -17.04
N LYS A 504 -8.26 21.22 -17.96
CA LYS A 504 -9.68 21.00 -17.67
C LYS A 504 -9.98 19.53 -17.50
N ARG A 505 -10.97 19.24 -16.67
CA ARG A 505 -11.52 17.87 -16.59
C ARG A 505 -12.01 17.44 -17.97
N PRO A 506 -11.50 16.36 -18.55
CA PRO A 506 -12.02 15.85 -19.81
C PRO A 506 -13.46 15.33 -19.64
N PRO A 507 -14.20 15.15 -20.76
CA PRO A 507 -15.50 14.53 -20.72
C PRO A 507 -15.49 13.17 -20.02
N GLU A 508 -16.57 12.86 -19.29
CA GLU A 508 -16.70 11.58 -18.60
C GLU A 508 -16.50 10.38 -19.54
N ARG A 509 -15.80 9.38 -19.07
CA ARG A 509 -15.58 8.14 -19.82
C ARG A 509 -16.92 7.40 -19.97
N PRO A 510 -17.30 6.95 -21.19
CA PRO A 510 -18.53 6.20 -21.36
C PRO A 510 -18.58 4.95 -20.47
N GLY A 511 -19.64 4.80 -19.69
CA GLY A 511 -19.87 3.64 -18.84
C GLY A 511 -19.08 3.63 -17.52
N LEU A 512 -18.31 4.68 -17.21
CA LEU A 512 -17.55 4.79 -15.96
C LEU A 512 -17.78 6.14 -15.30
N LYS A 513 -18.14 6.12 -14.01
CA LYS A 513 -18.27 7.29 -13.15
C LYS A 513 -17.21 7.23 -12.06
N ILE A 514 -16.53 8.35 -11.76
CA ILE A 514 -15.33 8.34 -10.91
C ILE A 514 -15.41 9.48 -9.89
N HIS A 515 -15.25 9.12 -8.61
CA HIS A 515 -14.87 10.02 -7.54
C HIS A 515 -13.49 9.61 -7.03
N ILE A 516 -12.55 10.56 -6.99
CA ILE A 516 -11.26 10.41 -6.31
C ILE A 516 -11.25 11.47 -5.21
N CYS A 517 -11.10 11.01 -3.98
CA CYS A 517 -11.26 11.81 -2.77
C CYS A 517 -10.06 11.64 -1.83
N SER A 518 -9.88 12.62 -0.96
CA SER A 518 -9.14 12.49 0.29
C SER A 518 -10.06 12.76 1.47
N LEU A 519 -9.55 12.58 2.69
CA LEU A 519 -10.33 12.82 3.91
C LEU A 519 -9.76 13.98 4.72
N VAL A 520 -10.65 14.68 5.41
CA VAL A 520 -10.34 15.70 6.41
C VAL A 520 -11.05 15.39 7.73
N ALA A 521 -10.45 15.80 8.83
CA ALA A 521 -11.07 15.66 10.14
C ALA A 521 -12.34 16.52 10.22
N LYS A 522 -13.45 15.89 10.62
CA LYS A 522 -14.77 16.53 10.66
C LYS A 522 -14.85 17.75 11.57
N ASP A 523 -14.07 17.74 12.65
CA ASP A 523 -14.00 18.81 13.66
C ASP A 523 -12.87 19.83 13.39
N SER A 524 -12.35 19.86 12.18
CA SER A 524 -11.39 20.88 11.75
C SER A 524 -11.98 22.28 11.83
N PRO A 525 -11.19 23.28 12.24
CA PRO A 525 -11.64 24.66 12.27
C PRO A 525 -11.85 25.21 10.84
N PRO A 526 -12.74 26.20 10.68
CA PRO A 526 -12.94 26.88 9.39
C PRO A 526 -11.62 27.38 8.80
N GLY A 527 -11.41 27.16 7.49
CA GLY A 527 -10.24 27.62 6.75
C GLY A 527 -8.93 26.86 7.03
N ALA A 528 -8.91 25.91 7.98
CA ALA A 528 -7.73 25.13 8.34
C ALA A 528 -8.09 23.65 8.56
N TRP A 529 -8.57 23.00 7.50
CA TRP A 529 -8.99 21.61 7.58
C TRP A 529 -7.78 20.67 7.66
N MET A 530 -7.75 19.86 8.72
CA MET A 530 -6.68 18.89 8.95
C MET A 530 -6.93 17.64 8.10
N PRO A 531 -5.97 17.23 7.25
CA PRO A 531 -6.08 15.97 6.53
C PRO A 531 -6.17 14.77 7.48
N VAL A 532 -6.95 13.75 7.10
CA VAL A 532 -6.86 12.40 7.68
C VAL A 532 -5.96 11.59 6.78
N TYR A 533 -4.87 11.06 7.34
CA TYR A 533 -3.94 10.24 6.59
C TYR A 533 -4.52 8.85 6.33
N ILE A 534 -4.70 8.51 5.08
CA ILE A 534 -5.19 7.20 4.66
C ILE A 534 -4.01 6.23 4.65
N HIS A 535 -4.06 5.22 5.53
CA HIS A 535 -3.08 4.14 5.52
C HIS A 535 -3.71 2.78 5.19
N SER A 536 -5.02 2.71 5.00
CA SER A 536 -5.75 1.53 4.51
C SER A 536 -5.19 1.03 3.20
N LYS A 537 -5.26 -0.27 2.99
CA LYS A 537 -5.00 -0.95 1.72
C LYS A 537 -6.17 -1.89 1.45
N LEU A 538 -7.29 -1.30 1.09
CA LEU A 538 -8.59 -1.96 0.93
C LEU A 538 -9.10 -1.82 -0.49
N MET A 539 -9.66 -2.89 -1.04
CA MET A 539 -10.53 -2.84 -2.20
C MET A 539 -11.78 -3.69 -1.96
N ILE A 540 -12.95 -3.11 -2.24
CA ILE A 540 -14.26 -3.78 -2.22
C ILE A 540 -14.85 -3.70 -3.62
N ILE A 541 -15.46 -4.81 -4.09
CA ILE A 541 -16.15 -4.87 -5.37
C ILE A 541 -17.57 -5.42 -5.16
N ASP A 542 -18.57 -4.64 -5.57
CA ASP A 542 -19.99 -5.02 -5.66
C ASP A 542 -20.63 -5.54 -4.35
N ASP A 543 -20.13 -5.13 -3.19
CA ASP A 543 -20.49 -5.70 -1.86
C ASP A 543 -20.25 -7.22 -1.72
N VAL A 544 -19.57 -7.85 -2.65
CA VAL A 544 -19.30 -9.29 -2.66
C VAL A 544 -17.86 -9.56 -2.26
N PHE A 545 -16.92 -8.90 -2.90
CA PHE A 545 -15.49 -9.18 -2.76
C PHE A 545 -14.80 -8.12 -1.90
N THR A 546 -13.93 -8.59 -1.01
CA THR A 546 -13.04 -7.75 -0.20
C THR A 546 -11.61 -8.26 -0.26
N THR A 547 -10.65 -7.36 -0.43
CA THR A 547 -9.24 -7.61 -0.10
C THR A 547 -8.65 -6.45 0.68
N HIS A 548 -7.87 -6.77 1.70
CA HIS A 548 -7.09 -5.78 2.44
C HIS A 548 -5.79 -6.39 2.99
N GLY A 549 -4.88 -5.54 3.46
CA GLY A 549 -3.62 -5.98 4.07
C GLY A 549 -2.56 -4.90 4.03
N SER A 550 -1.33 -5.27 3.65
CA SER A 550 -0.19 -4.36 3.66
C SER A 550 0.14 -3.74 2.29
N ALA A 551 -0.38 -4.28 1.18
CA ALA A 551 0.02 -3.89 -0.17
C ALA A 551 -0.61 -2.58 -0.65
N ASN A 552 0.21 -1.59 -0.90
CA ASN A 552 -0.19 -0.35 -1.56
C ASN A 552 -0.49 -0.55 -3.05
N ILE A 553 -1.32 0.33 -3.63
CA ILE A 553 -1.55 0.37 -5.08
C ILE A 553 -0.42 1.17 -5.73
N ASN A 554 0.75 0.55 -5.80
CA ASN A 554 1.94 1.05 -6.46
C ASN A 554 2.82 -0.10 -6.98
N THR A 555 3.81 0.19 -7.81
CA THR A 555 4.71 -0.81 -8.40
C THR A 555 5.51 -1.54 -7.33
N ARG A 556 5.94 -0.85 -6.28
CA ARG A 556 6.72 -1.45 -5.19
C ARG A 556 5.97 -2.60 -4.51
N SER A 557 4.75 -2.36 -4.04
CA SER A 557 3.96 -3.38 -3.34
C SER A 557 3.51 -4.51 -4.26
N MET A 558 3.34 -4.25 -5.55
CA MET A 558 2.94 -5.29 -6.52
C MET A 558 4.11 -6.18 -6.96
N GLN A 559 5.37 -5.68 -6.94
CA GLN A 559 6.49 -6.36 -7.62
C GLN A 559 7.79 -6.44 -6.82
N VAL A 560 7.96 -5.66 -5.74
CA VAL A 560 9.27 -5.46 -5.08
C VAL A 560 9.24 -5.77 -3.59
N ASP A 561 8.40 -5.07 -2.84
CA ASP A 561 8.32 -5.19 -1.38
C ASP A 561 7.72 -6.55 -0.98
N SER A 562 8.03 -7.04 0.21
CA SER A 562 7.31 -8.21 0.71
C SER A 562 6.00 -7.78 1.37
N GLU A 563 4.88 -8.24 0.81
CA GLU A 563 3.53 -7.85 1.20
C GLU A 563 2.67 -9.06 1.55
N MET A 564 1.61 -8.83 2.30
CA MET A 564 0.56 -9.81 2.56
C MET A 564 -0.82 -9.16 2.58
N ASN A 565 -1.73 -9.71 1.80
CA ASN A 565 -3.15 -9.39 1.81
C ASN A 565 -3.97 -10.62 2.16
N ILE A 566 -5.19 -10.38 2.65
CA ILE A 566 -6.26 -11.38 2.77
C ILE A 566 -7.40 -10.97 1.85
N ALA A 567 -8.06 -11.97 1.25
CA ALA A 567 -9.22 -11.76 0.40
C ALA A 567 -10.34 -12.74 0.72
N HIS A 568 -11.60 -12.31 0.58
CA HIS A 568 -12.80 -13.15 0.71
C HIS A 568 -13.94 -12.63 -0.17
N GLU A 569 -14.98 -13.47 -0.36
CA GLU A 569 -16.18 -13.16 -1.15
C GLU A 569 -17.47 -13.22 -0.32
N GLU A 570 -17.37 -12.90 0.99
CA GLU A 570 -18.50 -12.97 1.92
C GLU A 570 -19.25 -11.62 1.97
N MET A 571 -20.45 -11.60 1.37
CA MET A 571 -21.31 -10.42 1.32
C MET A 571 -21.75 -9.96 2.72
N GLY A 572 -22.02 -10.92 3.62
CA GLY A 572 -22.44 -10.64 5.00
C GLY A 572 -21.40 -9.90 5.83
N VAL A 573 -20.13 -9.86 5.37
CA VAL A 573 -19.04 -9.08 5.96
C VAL A 573 -18.76 -7.83 5.14
N THR A 574 -18.68 -7.98 3.81
CA THR A 574 -18.28 -6.91 2.89
C THR A 574 -19.24 -5.73 2.93
N GLN A 575 -20.54 -5.98 2.80
CA GLN A 575 -21.53 -4.91 2.75
C GLN A 575 -21.64 -4.10 4.07
N PRO A 576 -21.73 -4.73 5.27
CA PRO A 576 -21.70 -3.99 6.54
C PRO A 576 -20.45 -3.17 6.71
N MET A 577 -19.27 -3.69 6.32
CA MET A 577 -18.01 -2.97 6.41
C MET A 577 -18.01 -1.76 5.47
N ARG A 578 -18.43 -1.92 4.21
CA ARG A 578 -18.56 -0.80 3.26
C ARG A 578 -19.52 0.27 3.78
N ARG A 579 -20.69 -0.14 4.31
CA ARG A 579 -21.66 0.80 4.89
C ARG A 579 -21.07 1.57 6.07
N ARG A 580 -20.32 0.90 6.97
CA ARG A 580 -19.63 1.56 8.10
C ARG A 580 -18.62 2.60 7.59
N LEU A 581 -17.74 2.23 6.66
CA LEU A 581 -16.73 3.14 6.11
C LEU A 581 -17.39 4.34 5.40
N TRP A 582 -18.36 4.09 4.54
CA TRP A 582 -19.03 5.17 3.84
C TRP A 582 -19.82 6.09 4.78
N ASN A 583 -20.42 5.54 5.86
CA ASN A 583 -21.03 6.36 6.92
C ASN A 583 -20.02 7.26 7.60
N LEU A 584 -18.83 6.73 7.96
CA LEU A 584 -17.75 7.51 8.55
C LEU A 584 -17.30 8.64 7.63
N HIS A 585 -17.05 8.34 6.37
CA HIS A 585 -16.51 9.31 5.40
C HIS A 585 -17.52 10.35 4.95
N THR A 586 -18.80 10.04 4.96
CA THR A 586 -19.86 10.92 4.46
C THR A 586 -20.79 11.48 5.54
N ASN A 587 -20.44 11.27 6.81
CA ASN A 587 -21.29 11.65 7.94
C ASN A 587 -22.73 11.11 7.81
N GLY A 588 -22.86 9.84 7.37
CA GLY A 588 -24.12 9.13 7.17
C GLY A 588 -24.89 9.49 5.90
N LYS A 589 -24.41 10.45 5.10
CA LYS A 589 -25.17 10.98 3.95
C LYS A 589 -24.99 10.18 2.65
N GLY A 590 -23.91 9.39 2.53
CA GLY A 590 -23.50 8.76 1.27
C GLY A 590 -23.26 7.26 1.36
N ALA A 591 -23.99 6.53 2.23
CA ALA A 591 -23.82 5.09 2.43
C ALA A 591 -24.99 4.27 1.85
N GLN A 592 -25.63 4.78 0.82
CA GLN A 592 -26.70 4.05 0.12
C GLN A 592 -26.15 2.75 -0.50
N ASP A 593 -27.01 1.74 -0.62
CA ASP A 593 -26.66 0.47 -1.26
C ASP A 593 -26.69 0.58 -2.79
N ASP A 594 -27.54 1.45 -3.33
CA ASP A 594 -27.50 1.81 -4.75
C ASP A 594 -26.27 2.68 -5.02
N PRO A 595 -25.28 2.19 -5.81
CA PRO A 595 -24.05 2.92 -6.06
C PRO A 595 -24.27 4.23 -6.85
N LYS A 596 -25.36 4.36 -7.61
CA LYS A 596 -25.70 5.59 -8.30
C LYS A 596 -26.17 6.66 -7.32
N GLU A 597 -27.02 6.30 -6.35
CA GLU A 597 -27.49 7.21 -5.31
C GLU A 597 -26.34 7.64 -4.40
N ALA A 598 -25.50 6.68 -4.00
CA ALA A 598 -24.30 6.95 -3.23
C ALA A 598 -23.35 7.92 -3.97
N PHE A 599 -23.11 7.67 -5.26
CA PHE A 599 -22.25 8.52 -6.10
C PHE A 599 -22.76 9.95 -6.18
N GLN A 600 -24.07 10.13 -6.34
CA GLN A 600 -24.69 11.45 -6.35
C GLN A 600 -24.55 12.15 -4.99
N SER A 601 -24.71 11.40 -3.90
CA SER A 601 -24.59 11.93 -2.53
C SER A 601 -23.15 12.36 -2.23
N TRP A 602 -22.15 11.55 -2.63
CA TRP A 602 -20.75 11.93 -2.56
C TRP A 602 -20.44 13.20 -3.34
N GLY A 603 -20.94 13.30 -4.57
CA GLY A 603 -20.78 14.49 -5.41
C GLY A 603 -21.34 15.77 -4.79
N LYS A 604 -22.51 15.69 -4.10
CA LYS A 604 -23.09 16.82 -3.38
C LYS A 604 -22.22 17.26 -2.20
N ILE A 605 -21.66 16.31 -1.43
CA ILE A 605 -20.78 16.59 -0.30
C ILE A 605 -19.48 17.24 -0.81
N ILE A 606 -18.86 16.66 -1.82
CA ILE A 606 -17.62 17.16 -2.44
C ILE A 606 -17.81 18.61 -2.91
N LYS A 607 -18.90 18.87 -3.63
CA LYS A 607 -19.22 20.22 -4.08
C LYS A 607 -19.37 21.20 -2.91
N LYS A 608 -20.15 20.82 -1.90
CA LYS A 608 -20.37 21.67 -0.73
C LYS A 608 -19.09 21.95 0.06
N ASN A 609 -18.21 20.95 0.18
CA ASN A 609 -16.91 21.12 0.81
C ASN A 609 -16.00 22.03 -0.01
N LYS A 610 -16.03 21.90 -1.34
CA LYS A 610 -15.27 22.78 -2.24
C LYS A 610 -15.71 24.24 -2.10
N ASP A 611 -17.04 24.50 -2.09
CA ASP A 611 -17.60 25.82 -1.91
C ASP A 611 -17.20 26.44 -0.54
N ARG A 612 -17.06 25.61 0.51
CA ARG A 612 -16.60 26.04 1.84
C ARG A 612 -15.10 26.30 1.94
N LEU A 613 -14.28 25.60 1.14
CA LEU A 613 -12.83 25.77 1.09
C LEU A 613 -12.41 26.98 0.25
N SER A 614 -13.14 27.29 -0.83
CA SER A 614 -12.79 28.37 -1.75
C SER A 614 -12.94 29.78 -1.15
N GLY A 615 -13.65 29.93 -0.02
CA GLY A 615 -13.63 31.13 0.82
C GLY A 615 -13.96 32.44 0.12
N GLU A 616 -14.71 32.42 -0.99
CA GLU A 616 -15.12 33.67 -1.69
C GLU A 616 -15.98 34.60 -0.81
N ASP A 617 -16.49 34.05 0.32
CA ASP A 617 -17.16 34.81 1.38
C ASP A 617 -16.71 34.29 2.74
N GLU A 618 -16.17 35.12 3.62
CA GLU A 618 -15.86 34.76 5.02
C GLU A 618 -17.07 34.19 5.76
N GLU A 619 -18.30 34.56 5.37
CA GLU A 619 -19.55 33.98 5.88
C GLU A 619 -19.79 32.52 5.43
N LYS A 620 -19.15 32.04 4.35
CA LYS A 620 -19.27 30.67 3.83
C LYS A 620 -18.14 29.76 4.30
N ALA A 621 -17.03 30.30 4.82
CA ALA A 621 -15.98 29.50 5.40
C ALA A 621 -16.53 28.75 6.61
N GLY A 622 -16.57 27.41 6.54
CA GLY A 622 -17.16 26.58 7.57
C GLY A 622 -16.34 25.34 7.90
N VAL A 623 -16.81 24.58 8.88
CA VAL A 623 -16.30 23.22 9.13
C VAL A 623 -16.69 22.30 7.96
N PRO A 624 -16.00 21.16 7.77
CA PRO A 624 -16.36 20.19 6.74
C PRO A 624 -17.83 19.71 6.88
N ASP A 625 -18.55 19.60 5.78
CA ASP A 625 -19.92 19.02 5.76
C ASP A 625 -19.88 17.51 6.07
N ALA A 626 -18.86 16.85 5.58
CA ALA A 626 -18.44 15.50 5.90
C ALA A 626 -16.94 15.35 5.58
N PRO A 627 -16.29 14.28 6.05
CA PRO A 627 -14.85 14.09 5.86
C PRO A 627 -14.35 14.06 4.43
N ILE A 628 -15.14 13.58 3.44
CA ILE A 628 -14.69 13.48 2.05
C ILE A 628 -14.53 14.83 1.37
N VAL A 629 -13.38 15.03 0.73
CA VAL A 629 -13.09 16.17 -0.14
C VAL A 629 -12.58 15.68 -1.50
N GLU A 630 -12.71 16.51 -2.55
CA GLU A 630 -12.14 16.18 -3.85
C GLU A 630 -10.61 16.07 -3.73
N PHE A 631 -10.04 15.03 -4.35
CA PHE A 631 -8.59 14.89 -4.42
C PHE A 631 -8.01 16.05 -5.23
N PHE A 632 -7.08 16.76 -4.63
CA PHE A 632 -6.28 17.79 -5.28
C PHE A 632 -4.89 17.80 -4.65
N PHE A 633 -3.87 17.48 -5.46
CA PHE A 633 -2.47 17.49 -5.03
C PHE A 633 -1.61 17.95 -6.20
N ASP A 634 -0.99 19.11 -6.09
CA ASP A 634 -0.32 19.74 -7.21
C ASP A 634 1.06 20.29 -6.85
N PRO A 635 2.03 19.40 -6.56
CA PRO A 635 3.40 19.82 -6.27
C PRO A 635 4.08 20.37 -7.53
N ILE A 636 5.11 21.19 -7.32
CA ILE A 636 5.89 21.80 -8.41
C ILE A 636 7.03 20.91 -8.93
N GLU A 637 7.17 19.69 -8.39
CA GLU A 637 8.25 18.75 -8.73
C GLU A 637 7.68 17.47 -9.34
N LEU A 638 8.37 16.96 -10.36
CA LEU A 638 8.04 15.69 -11.04
C LEU A 638 9.02 14.61 -10.59
N GLU A 639 8.84 14.09 -9.38
CA GLU A 639 9.65 12.97 -8.89
C GLU A 639 8.92 11.62 -9.04
N ASN A 640 9.68 10.58 -9.36
CA ASN A 640 9.19 9.21 -9.35
C ASN A 640 10.25 8.26 -8.78
N LYS A 641 10.09 7.90 -7.51
CA LYS A 641 10.93 6.94 -6.78
C LYS A 641 10.15 5.65 -6.46
N ASP A 642 9.08 5.43 -7.17
CA ASP A 642 8.12 4.34 -6.96
C ASP A 642 8.57 3.05 -7.60
#